data_73b19ee689845fbb6ac2da44f53006c5
#
_entry.id   73b19ee689845fbb6ac2da44f53006c5
#
_cell.length_a   1.000
_cell.length_b   1.000
_cell.length_c   1.000
_cell.angle_alpha   90.00
_cell.angle_beta   90.00
_cell.angle_gamma   90.00
#
_symmetry.space_group_name_H-M   'P 1'
#
loop_
_entity.id
_entity.type
_entity.pdbx_description
1 polymer ?
#
loop_
_entity_poly.entity_id
_entity_poly.type
_entity_poly.pdbx_seq_one_letter_code
_entity_poly.pdbx_strand_id
1 'polypeptide(L)'
;MALPDPRTLAGLLAGQLHGQPAAQPIRAVAIDSRRVQAGDAFFALSGRSRDGHDFVAAAFASGATLAVVQRGWSAAAASGSATWPTIADLPRIEVDDPLEALQQLAAWYRRQHIHQVVAITGSNGKTVVKGALTALLARRYRVAASPGSWNSQVGVPLAVLAAPAGTELGVFEAGVSAPGEMERIARILQPDFGVLVNVGLAHLGSFGSREVTAREKMRLFRDLPPQNWLLAPAEPLLDASPLPCRRLQTGQSEPRLIAQKPHGAGLLLRLDFSGQPVQLRVRTRSAPLVEDLLIAMTAGLQLGVSVDDIVAVLQDYSFGPTRMETWRTPDGITIVNDSASDDPISVQAALETVSSSQEQGRRLFVFGGMGELGGSEAREHALIGQLAADQGFSHLLLLPHPAQGHTAAAWRAARPEAPVIELADTTALRQAMRSLTQAGDTVLLKGAARQDLASAAGAIWESMAPRRFLVDLNAVQGNIARFRAVCGPRVAILAVLKAWAYGTELARLALALQESGVDWIGVSAADEGAALRRAGVHRPVLVLLMDSDEVDKAVRWRLTPVVYSLAFAQVLVETLRTMEASLDVHLEIDSGMGRVGVAPEAALGVARLLRASGVVRLSGVMTHLSSADDPAADAYTQEQLRRFEAAVAAIRAESDEPLVVHAAATSGAVRFAAARFDMVRLGLGLYGLYPSPAVAAAIELELALAFLSRLVQVSSLQRGQRVGYNGTYEVEAEQQRIGIVAAGYNDGVPWSFSNCGEVMIQGQRARVLGRVSMDSMAVDLSALPEACVGDDVLIFGAHEGQVLRPEEAAERAGTIPYDLLVNVDSRRVQRIFRGD
;
A
#
# COMPACT_ATOMS: atom_id res chain seq x y z
N MET A 1 8.44 20.22 3.35
CA MET A 1 7.13 20.84 3.05
C MET A 1 7.02 22.09 3.91
N ALA A 2 6.79 23.26 3.38
CA ALA A 2 6.69 24.47 4.21
C ALA A 2 5.23 24.86 4.35
N LEU A 3 4.57 24.38 5.40
CA LEU A 3 3.36 25.00 5.91
C LEU A 3 3.71 26.38 6.51
N PRO A 4 2.75 27.32 6.62
CA PRO A 4 3.00 28.60 7.22
C PRO A 4 3.54 28.47 8.66
N ASP A 5 4.32 29.44 9.11
CA ASP A 5 4.65 29.53 10.52
C ASP A 5 3.39 29.75 11.38
N PRO A 6 3.43 29.48 12.68
CA PRO A 6 2.24 29.53 13.53
C PRO A 6 1.52 30.90 13.55
N ARG A 7 2.21 32.02 13.36
CA ARG A 7 1.56 33.33 13.34
C ARG A 7 0.82 33.58 12.03
N THR A 8 1.48 33.23 10.92
CA THR A 8 0.86 33.28 9.58
C THR A 8 -0.34 32.34 9.50
N LEU A 9 -0.21 31.12 10.09
CA LEU A 9 -1.30 30.17 10.17
C LEU A 9 -2.49 30.69 10.98
N ALA A 10 -2.26 31.31 12.14
CA ALA A 10 -3.33 31.94 12.94
C ALA A 10 -4.10 33.00 12.15
N GLY A 11 -3.40 33.85 11.41
CA GLY A 11 -4.03 34.83 10.51
C GLY A 11 -4.84 34.17 9.39
N LEU A 12 -4.32 33.13 8.76
CA LEU A 12 -5.01 32.39 7.71
C LEU A 12 -6.31 31.74 8.20
N LEU A 13 -6.29 31.20 9.43
CA LEU A 13 -7.42 30.53 10.04
C LEU A 13 -8.39 31.47 10.80
N ALA A 14 -8.16 32.75 10.75
CA ALA A 14 -8.87 33.77 11.56
C ALA A 14 -8.93 33.36 13.05
N GLY A 15 -7.89 32.67 13.53
CA GLY A 15 -7.79 32.16 14.90
C GLY A 15 -6.93 33.03 15.81
N GLN A 16 -7.10 32.86 17.12
CA GLN A 16 -6.31 33.50 18.15
C GLN A 16 -5.15 32.61 18.59
N LEU A 17 -3.92 33.14 18.42
CA LEU A 17 -2.71 32.41 18.84
C LEU A 17 -2.44 32.64 20.33
N HIS A 18 -2.26 31.58 21.07
CA HIS A 18 -1.89 31.56 22.49
C HIS A 18 -0.56 30.82 22.71
N GLY A 19 0.16 31.14 23.76
CA GLY A 19 1.47 30.56 24.09
C GLY A 19 2.60 31.10 23.21
N GLN A 20 3.79 30.56 23.37
CA GLN A 20 4.97 30.90 22.55
C GLN A 20 5.30 29.74 21.58
N PRO A 21 4.84 29.80 20.32
CA PRO A 21 5.16 28.77 19.35
C PRO A 21 6.66 28.83 18.98
N ALA A 22 7.21 27.68 18.65
CA ALA A 22 8.54 27.61 18.06
C ALA A 22 8.58 28.43 16.76
N ALA A 23 9.67 29.16 16.52
CA ALA A 23 9.84 29.97 15.31
C ALA A 23 10.07 29.14 14.04
N GLN A 24 9.92 27.82 14.12
CA GLN A 24 10.15 26.90 13.00
C GLN A 24 8.86 26.68 12.19
N PRO A 25 8.97 26.49 10.87
CA PRO A 25 7.83 26.12 10.03
C PRO A 25 7.18 24.83 10.53
N ILE A 26 5.86 24.75 10.41
CA ILE A 26 5.10 23.55 10.72
C ILE A 26 5.45 22.48 9.67
N ARG A 27 5.79 21.27 10.13
CA ARG A 27 6.18 20.17 9.26
C ARG A 27 4.99 19.57 8.50
N ALA A 28 3.96 19.20 9.22
CA ALA A 28 2.75 18.58 8.68
C ALA A 28 1.55 18.79 9.61
N VAL A 29 0.38 18.34 9.19
CA VAL A 29 -0.85 18.33 9.97
C VAL A 29 -1.16 16.92 10.43
N ALA A 30 -1.53 16.78 11.69
CA ALA A 30 -2.02 15.53 12.26
C ALA A 30 -3.38 15.74 12.96
N ILE A 31 -4.25 14.73 12.89
CA ILE A 31 -5.54 14.66 13.59
C ILE A 31 -5.65 13.47 14.53
N ASP A 32 -4.66 12.57 14.50
CA ASP A 32 -4.52 11.42 15.39
C ASP A 32 -3.24 11.59 16.21
N SER A 33 -3.38 11.70 17.54
CA SER A 33 -2.24 11.94 18.45
C SER A 33 -1.17 10.84 18.39
N ARG A 34 -1.53 9.62 18.01
CA ARG A 34 -0.62 8.48 17.85
C ARG A 34 0.28 8.60 16.60
N ARG A 35 -0.15 9.42 15.62
CA ARG A 35 0.57 9.67 14.36
C ARG A 35 1.32 10.99 14.33
N VAL A 36 1.22 11.78 15.39
CA VAL A 36 1.93 13.05 15.54
C VAL A 36 3.44 12.79 15.57
N GLN A 37 4.16 13.64 14.86
CA GLN A 37 5.63 13.66 14.85
C GLN A 37 6.15 15.06 15.26
N ALA A 38 7.42 15.13 15.64
CA ALA A 38 8.04 16.39 16.04
C ALA A 38 7.92 17.45 14.92
N GLY A 39 7.38 18.60 15.27
CA GLY A 39 7.13 19.71 14.33
C GLY A 39 5.75 19.73 13.69
N ASP A 40 4.86 18.78 13.99
CA ASP A 40 3.48 18.76 13.48
C ASP A 40 2.58 19.76 14.18
N ALA A 41 1.55 20.23 13.48
CA ALA A 41 0.38 20.87 14.06
C ALA A 41 -0.74 19.83 14.24
N PHE A 42 -1.25 19.71 15.46
CA PHE A 42 -2.36 18.82 15.79
C PHE A 42 -3.70 19.55 15.70
N PHE A 43 -4.62 19.08 14.87
CA PHE A 43 -5.98 19.61 14.79
C PHE A 43 -6.91 18.75 15.64
N ALA A 44 -7.47 19.32 16.70
CA ALA A 44 -8.37 18.65 17.62
C ALA A 44 -9.80 18.65 17.04
N LEU A 45 -10.15 17.60 16.29
CA LEU A 45 -11.46 17.46 15.67
C LEU A 45 -12.44 16.74 16.59
N SER A 46 -13.65 17.25 16.74
CA SER A 46 -14.74 16.58 17.47
C SER A 46 -15.36 15.52 16.57
N GLY A 47 -15.28 14.25 16.97
CA GLY A 47 -15.85 13.10 16.29
C GLY A 47 -17.13 12.57 16.95
N ARG A 48 -17.86 11.66 16.29
CA ARG A 48 -19.10 11.04 16.82
C ARG A 48 -18.87 10.18 18.07
N SER A 49 -17.70 9.55 18.21
CA SER A 49 -17.38 8.62 19.30
C SER A 49 -16.26 9.09 20.21
N ARG A 50 -15.45 10.04 19.79
CA ARG A 50 -14.31 10.58 20.54
C ARG A 50 -14.13 12.05 20.18
N ASP A 51 -13.70 12.85 21.16
CA ASP A 51 -13.32 14.24 20.96
C ASP A 51 -11.79 14.35 20.85
N GLY A 52 -11.30 14.94 19.75
CA GLY A 52 -9.87 15.19 19.52
C GLY A 52 -9.24 16.09 20.59
N HIS A 53 -10.02 16.91 21.24
CA HIS A 53 -9.56 17.80 22.31
C HIS A 53 -9.04 17.04 23.53
N ASP A 54 -9.51 15.82 23.79
CA ASP A 54 -9.03 14.95 24.87
C ASP A 54 -7.59 14.47 24.64
N PHE A 55 -7.11 14.54 23.39
CA PHE A 55 -5.80 14.03 22.96
C PHE A 55 -4.74 15.12 22.74
N VAL A 56 -5.03 16.39 23.02
CA VAL A 56 -4.10 17.50 22.83
C VAL A 56 -2.82 17.31 23.64
N ALA A 57 -2.93 16.90 24.91
CA ALA A 57 -1.77 16.63 25.77
C ALA A 57 -0.91 15.48 25.20
N ALA A 58 -1.54 14.39 24.73
CA ALA A 58 -0.85 13.26 24.12
C ALA A 58 -0.16 13.67 22.81
N ALA A 59 -0.77 14.55 22.01
CA ALA A 59 -0.18 15.06 20.79
C ALA A 59 1.12 15.86 21.06
N PHE A 60 1.13 16.71 22.09
CA PHE A 60 2.34 17.41 22.50
C PHE A 60 3.40 16.46 23.06
N ALA A 61 3.00 15.46 23.84
CA ALA A 61 3.92 14.41 24.30
C ALA A 61 4.56 13.65 23.14
N SER A 62 3.84 13.48 22.02
CA SER A 62 4.34 12.86 20.79
C SER A 62 5.14 13.83 19.90
N GLY A 63 5.28 15.14 20.28
CA GLY A 63 6.13 16.10 19.59
C GLY A 63 5.38 17.17 18.77
N ALA A 64 4.06 17.32 18.93
CA ALA A 64 3.35 18.45 18.32
C ALA A 64 3.96 19.77 18.78
N THR A 65 4.11 20.72 17.85
CA THR A 65 4.62 22.08 18.16
C THR A 65 3.50 23.11 18.27
N LEU A 66 2.31 22.74 17.81
CA LEU A 66 1.13 23.60 17.81
C LEU A 66 -0.12 22.71 17.87
N ALA A 67 -1.18 23.20 18.56
CA ALA A 67 -2.51 22.62 18.48
C ALA A 67 -3.50 23.63 17.89
N VAL A 68 -4.44 23.15 17.07
CA VAL A 68 -5.61 23.94 16.64
C VAL A 68 -6.83 23.37 17.36
N VAL A 69 -7.45 24.19 18.19
CA VAL A 69 -8.53 23.78 19.09
C VAL A 69 -9.74 24.69 18.94
N GLN A 70 -10.90 24.23 19.38
CA GLN A 70 -12.11 25.04 19.37
C GLN A 70 -12.03 26.18 20.39
N ARG A 71 -12.55 27.33 20.03
CA ARG A 71 -12.62 28.52 20.91
C ARG A 71 -13.31 28.18 22.22
N GLY A 72 -12.70 28.63 23.33
CA GLY A 72 -13.21 28.34 24.67
C GLY A 72 -12.85 26.96 25.21
N TRP A 73 -12.02 26.17 24.47
CA TRP A 73 -11.46 24.96 25.01
C TRP A 73 -10.58 25.26 26.23
N SER A 74 -10.90 24.64 27.35
CA SER A 74 -10.11 24.77 28.58
C SER A 74 -9.39 23.48 28.92
N ALA A 75 -8.13 23.62 29.16
CA ALA A 75 -7.25 22.51 29.55
C ALA A 75 -7.61 21.85 30.90
N ALA A 76 -8.39 22.49 31.73
CA ALA A 76 -8.82 21.98 33.04
C ALA A 76 -9.77 20.77 32.93
N ALA A 77 -10.45 20.61 31.78
CA ALA A 77 -11.38 19.49 31.55
C ALA A 77 -10.69 18.20 31.11
N ALA A 78 -9.43 18.27 30.63
CA ALA A 78 -8.73 17.15 29.99
C ALA A 78 -7.68 16.44 30.88
N SER A 79 -7.46 16.86 32.11
CA SER A 79 -6.32 16.35 32.92
C SER A 79 -6.74 15.59 34.17
N GLY A 80 -6.59 14.28 34.12
CA GLY A 80 -6.54 13.40 35.31
C GLY A 80 -5.12 13.16 35.87
N SER A 81 -4.07 13.94 35.51
CA SER A 81 -2.68 13.70 35.95
C SER A 81 -1.85 15.00 36.05
N ALA A 82 -1.22 15.22 37.18
CA ALA A 82 -0.72 16.47 37.73
C ALA A 82 0.80 16.75 37.53
N THR A 83 1.40 16.61 36.34
CA THR A 83 2.86 16.85 36.17
C THR A 83 3.28 17.45 34.82
N TRP A 84 2.41 18.23 34.14
CA TRP A 84 2.83 18.98 32.96
C TRP A 84 2.93 20.48 33.24
N PRO A 85 3.79 21.25 32.51
CA PRO A 85 3.66 22.68 32.50
C PRO A 85 2.19 23.01 32.19
N THR A 86 1.63 23.97 32.89
CA THR A 86 0.19 24.28 32.81
C THR A 86 -0.24 24.35 31.36
N ILE A 87 -1.21 23.51 30.98
CA ILE A 87 -1.72 23.40 29.59
C ILE A 87 -2.08 24.78 29.01
N ALA A 88 -2.27 25.78 29.87
CA ALA A 88 -2.47 27.21 29.53
C ALA A 88 -1.32 27.80 28.68
N ASP A 89 -0.09 27.30 28.83
CA ASP A 89 1.09 27.83 28.15
C ASP A 89 1.43 27.12 26.84
N LEU A 90 0.70 26.04 26.49
CA LEU A 90 0.94 25.29 25.25
C LEU A 90 0.59 26.13 24.02
N PRO A 91 1.46 26.16 22.98
CA PRO A 91 1.22 26.87 21.75
C PRO A 91 -0.05 26.34 21.06
N ARG A 92 -1.06 27.18 20.94
CA ARG A 92 -2.32 26.80 20.32
C ARG A 92 -2.96 27.94 19.55
N ILE A 93 -3.71 27.58 18.51
CA ILE A 93 -4.61 28.49 17.79
C ILE A 93 -6.04 28.11 18.15
N GLU A 94 -6.78 29.03 18.71
CA GLU A 94 -8.20 28.89 18.98
C GLU A 94 -9.01 29.36 17.78
N VAL A 95 -9.88 28.49 17.23
CA VAL A 95 -10.75 28.74 16.09
C VAL A 95 -12.20 28.41 16.42
N ASP A 96 -13.15 28.90 15.66
CA ASP A 96 -14.55 28.60 15.89
C ASP A 96 -14.89 27.13 15.58
N ASP A 97 -14.33 26.58 14.49
CA ASP A 97 -14.44 25.16 14.10
C ASP A 97 -13.09 24.65 13.58
N PRO A 98 -12.45 23.70 14.30
CA PRO A 98 -11.18 23.11 13.85
C PRO A 98 -11.27 22.34 12.53
N LEU A 99 -12.43 21.78 12.16
CA LEU A 99 -12.63 21.14 10.87
C LEU A 99 -12.66 22.18 9.74
N GLU A 100 -13.38 23.27 9.93
CA GLU A 100 -13.41 24.37 8.96
C GLU A 100 -12.02 24.98 8.80
N ALA A 101 -11.28 25.15 9.90
CA ALA A 101 -9.90 25.63 9.89
C ALA A 101 -8.98 24.69 9.08
N LEU A 102 -9.12 23.36 9.25
CA LEU A 102 -8.37 22.37 8.45
C LEU A 102 -8.70 22.50 6.95
N GLN A 103 -9.96 22.69 6.61
CA GLN A 103 -10.43 22.86 5.24
C GLN A 103 -9.92 24.18 4.62
N GLN A 104 -9.89 25.27 5.37
CA GLN A 104 -9.32 26.55 4.96
C GLN A 104 -7.82 26.44 4.69
N LEU A 105 -7.07 25.78 5.56
CA LEU A 105 -5.64 25.52 5.37
C LEU A 105 -5.40 24.70 4.08
N ALA A 106 -6.19 23.65 3.88
CA ALA A 106 -6.06 22.80 2.68
C ALA A 106 -6.40 23.59 1.39
N ALA A 107 -7.43 24.43 1.41
CA ALA A 107 -7.77 25.28 0.28
C ALA A 107 -6.67 26.29 -0.04
N TRP A 108 -6.03 26.87 0.99
CA TRP A 108 -4.86 27.72 0.84
C TRP A 108 -3.69 26.94 0.24
N TYR A 109 -3.36 25.76 0.79
CA TYR A 109 -2.26 24.91 0.32
C TYR A 109 -2.43 24.50 -1.15
N ARG A 110 -3.65 24.11 -1.54
CA ARG A 110 -3.99 23.76 -2.91
C ARG A 110 -3.63 24.88 -3.89
N ARG A 111 -4.01 26.13 -3.57
CA ARG A 111 -3.73 27.30 -4.42
C ARG A 111 -2.24 27.62 -4.56
N GLN A 112 -1.45 27.32 -3.55
CA GLN A 112 -0.01 27.65 -3.52
C GLN A 112 0.86 26.57 -4.17
N HIS A 113 0.46 25.29 -4.08
CA HIS A 113 1.37 24.18 -4.29
C HIS A 113 0.89 23.15 -5.33
N ILE A 114 -0.35 23.23 -5.78
CA ILE A 114 -0.91 22.29 -6.78
C ILE A 114 -1.42 23.11 -7.96
N HIS A 115 -0.83 22.88 -9.16
CA HIS A 115 -1.14 23.73 -10.31
C HIS A 115 -2.55 23.48 -10.83
N GLN A 116 -2.91 22.21 -11.08
CA GLN A 116 -4.23 21.81 -11.56
C GLN A 116 -4.78 20.65 -10.76
N VAL A 117 -6.10 20.51 -10.73
CA VAL A 117 -6.79 19.45 -9.99
C VAL A 117 -7.84 18.79 -10.86
N VAL A 118 -7.79 17.46 -10.92
CA VAL A 118 -8.86 16.59 -11.38
C VAL A 118 -9.63 16.11 -10.16
N ALA A 119 -10.88 16.51 -10.01
CA ALA A 119 -11.74 16.00 -8.95
C ALA A 119 -12.60 14.87 -9.46
N ILE A 120 -12.64 13.77 -8.70
CA ILE A 120 -13.38 12.56 -9.06
C ILE A 120 -14.48 12.32 -8.03
N THR A 121 -15.73 12.23 -8.47
CA THR A 121 -16.86 11.82 -7.61
C THR A 121 -17.69 10.76 -8.30
N GLY A 122 -18.60 10.15 -7.56
CA GLY A 122 -19.48 9.09 -8.03
C GLY A 122 -20.02 8.29 -6.85
N SER A 123 -20.97 7.42 -7.07
CA SER A 123 -21.39 6.46 -6.05
C SER A 123 -20.33 5.36 -5.91
N ASN A 124 -19.93 4.72 -7.01
CA ASN A 124 -18.94 3.66 -7.07
C ASN A 124 -17.79 4.02 -8.03
N GLY A 125 -16.73 3.22 -8.07
CA GLY A 125 -15.62 3.32 -9.02
C GLY A 125 -14.62 4.44 -8.77
N LYS A 126 -14.89 5.41 -7.89
CA LYS A 126 -14.02 6.57 -7.62
C LYS A 126 -12.55 6.20 -7.42
N THR A 127 -12.29 5.26 -6.54
CA THR A 127 -10.92 4.85 -6.17
C THR A 127 -10.23 4.11 -7.33
N VAL A 128 -10.98 3.33 -8.10
CA VAL A 128 -10.48 2.63 -9.29
C VAL A 128 -10.08 3.64 -10.37
N VAL A 129 -11.01 4.55 -10.71
CA VAL A 129 -10.75 5.62 -11.70
C VAL A 129 -9.58 6.49 -11.26
N LYS A 130 -9.54 6.91 -9.97
CA LYS A 130 -8.42 7.67 -9.42
C LYS A 130 -7.10 6.91 -9.58
N GLY A 131 -7.05 5.65 -9.17
CA GLY A 131 -5.83 4.84 -9.23
C GLY A 131 -5.31 4.68 -10.66
N ALA A 132 -6.18 4.27 -11.58
CA ALA A 132 -5.84 4.12 -12.99
C ALA A 132 -5.42 5.46 -13.63
N LEU A 133 -6.20 6.52 -13.41
CA LEU A 133 -5.89 7.85 -13.95
C LEU A 133 -4.57 8.40 -13.38
N THR A 134 -4.31 8.22 -12.08
CA THR A 134 -3.03 8.62 -11.46
C THR A 134 -1.85 7.91 -12.11
N ALA A 135 -1.96 6.59 -12.33
CA ALA A 135 -0.92 5.81 -12.99
C ALA A 135 -0.65 6.28 -14.43
N LEU A 136 -1.71 6.61 -15.16
CA LEU A 136 -1.62 7.17 -16.52
C LEU A 136 -0.93 8.54 -16.53
N LEU A 137 -1.39 9.45 -15.67
CA LEU A 137 -0.89 10.82 -15.60
C LEU A 137 0.55 10.91 -15.09
N ALA A 138 0.98 9.98 -14.24
CA ALA A 138 2.36 9.90 -13.77
C ALA A 138 3.38 9.66 -14.89
N ARG A 139 2.92 9.28 -16.10
CA ARG A 139 3.76 9.21 -17.30
C ARG A 139 4.20 10.59 -17.81
N ARG A 140 3.46 11.63 -17.48
CA ARG A 140 3.66 12.96 -18.06
C ARG A 140 3.83 14.06 -17.00
N TYR A 141 3.21 13.92 -15.83
CA TYR A 141 3.11 14.95 -14.81
C TYR A 141 3.69 14.50 -13.48
N ARG A 142 4.08 15.44 -12.63
CA ARG A 142 4.29 15.20 -11.20
C ARG A 142 2.93 15.18 -10.54
N VAL A 143 2.42 13.98 -10.28
CA VAL A 143 1.06 13.76 -9.80
C VAL A 143 1.04 13.54 -8.28
N ALA A 144 0.07 14.14 -7.61
CA ALA A 144 -0.35 13.76 -6.27
C ALA A 144 -1.79 13.23 -6.32
N ALA A 145 -2.10 12.23 -5.48
CA ALA A 145 -3.45 11.66 -5.43
C ALA A 145 -3.88 11.42 -3.98
N SER A 146 -5.21 11.34 -3.75
CA SER A 146 -5.75 10.94 -2.45
C SER A 146 -5.19 9.58 -2.03
N PRO A 147 -4.56 9.45 -0.84
CA PRO A 147 -4.19 8.16 -0.28
C PRO A 147 -5.45 7.32 -0.04
N GLY A 148 -5.40 6.02 -0.35
CA GLY A 148 -6.55 5.13 -0.16
C GLY A 148 -7.86 5.73 -0.65
N SER A 149 -8.88 5.76 0.21
CA SER A 149 -10.20 6.38 -0.04
C SER A 149 -10.40 7.64 0.81
N TRP A 150 -9.39 8.49 0.95
CA TRP A 150 -9.49 9.77 1.68
C TRP A 150 -10.33 10.78 0.89
N ASN A 151 -11.64 10.61 0.97
CA ASN A 151 -12.61 11.36 0.16
C ASN A 151 -13.66 12.12 0.97
N SER A 152 -13.61 12.05 2.32
CA SER A 152 -14.57 12.70 3.23
C SER A 152 -14.20 14.16 3.54
N GLN A 153 -15.03 14.82 4.34
CA GLN A 153 -14.83 16.19 4.85
C GLN A 153 -13.48 16.39 5.58
N VAL A 154 -12.93 15.32 6.14
CA VAL A 154 -11.63 15.28 6.81
C VAL A 154 -10.54 14.72 5.87
N GLY A 155 -10.87 13.69 5.10
CA GLY A 155 -9.93 13.00 4.24
C GLY A 155 -9.41 13.86 3.08
N VAL A 156 -10.28 14.63 2.45
CA VAL A 156 -9.91 15.52 1.33
C VAL A 156 -8.90 16.60 1.76
N PRO A 157 -9.12 17.36 2.84
CA PRO A 157 -8.12 18.32 3.32
C PRO A 157 -6.77 17.68 3.60
N LEU A 158 -6.75 16.54 4.28
CA LEU A 158 -5.50 15.82 4.58
C LEU A 158 -4.80 15.33 3.32
N ALA A 159 -5.54 14.85 2.32
CA ALA A 159 -4.99 14.42 1.03
C ALA A 159 -4.34 15.59 0.28
N VAL A 160 -4.96 16.74 0.28
CA VAL A 160 -4.41 17.97 -0.32
C VAL A 160 -3.14 18.42 0.41
N LEU A 161 -3.15 18.43 1.74
CA LEU A 161 -2.00 18.82 2.56
C LEU A 161 -0.84 17.82 2.48
N ALA A 162 -1.11 16.56 2.14
CA ALA A 162 -0.08 15.54 1.93
C ALA A 162 0.60 15.64 0.54
N ALA A 163 0.04 16.41 -0.39
CA ALA A 163 0.61 16.54 -1.72
C ALA A 163 1.96 17.28 -1.66
N PRO A 164 3.00 16.82 -2.40
CA PRO A 164 4.27 17.52 -2.49
C PRO A 164 4.12 18.92 -3.08
N ALA A 165 4.91 19.88 -2.59
CA ALA A 165 4.98 21.20 -3.19
C ALA A 165 5.45 21.11 -4.65
N GLY A 166 4.83 21.91 -5.53
CA GLY A 166 5.11 21.88 -6.98
C GLY A 166 4.47 20.70 -7.71
N THR A 167 3.43 20.09 -7.12
CA THR A 167 2.57 19.12 -7.82
C THR A 167 1.96 19.77 -9.05
N GLU A 168 2.18 19.18 -10.23
CA GLU A 168 1.62 19.70 -11.48
C GLU A 168 0.15 19.35 -11.60
N LEU A 169 -0.24 18.15 -11.19
CA LEU A 169 -1.61 17.68 -11.29
C LEU A 169 -2.01 16.88 -10.03
N GLY A 170 -3.02 17.37 -9.32
CA GLY A 170 -3.66 16.66 -8.21
C GLY A 170 -4.84 15.82 -8.68
N VAL A 171 -4.96 14.57 -8.26
CA VAL A 171 -6.09 13.68 -8.56
C VAL A 171 -6.78 13.32 -7.24
N PHE A 172 -7.90 13.96 -6.94
CA PHE A 172 -8.55 13.82 -5.64
C PHE A 172 -9.96 13.26 -5.74
N GLU A 173 -10.26 12.29 -4.86
CA GLU A 173 -11.61 11.78 -4.68
C GLU A 173 -12.44 12.74 -3.82
N ALA A 174 -13.71 12.91 -4.19
CA ALA A 174 -14.71 13.63 -3.42
C ALA A 174 -15.91 12.71 -3.12
N GLY A 175 -16.06 12.35 -1.86
CA GLY A 175 -17.18 11.56 -1.33
C GLY A 175 -18.05 12.37 -0.41
N VAL A 176 -19.35 12.11 -0.44
CA VAL A 176 -20.33 12.77 0.43
C VAL A 176 -21.33 11.77 0.96
N SER A 177 -21.73 11.94 2.21
CA SER A 177 -22.70 11.12 2.92
C SER A 177 -23.99 11.89 3.30
N ALA A 178 -23.96 13.23 3.20
CA ALA A 178 -25.09 14.09 3.51
C ALA A 178 -25.17 15.30 2.57
N PRO A 179 -26.37 15.88 2.37
CA PRO A 179 -26.55 17.11 1.61
C PRO A 179 -25.73 18.30 2.17
N GLY A 180 -25.12 19.08 1.27
CA GLY A 180 -24.32 20.27 1.61
C GLY A 180 -22.83 20.01 1.84
N GLU A 181 -22.40 18.78 1.93
CA GLU A 181 -20.99 18.41 2.12
C GLU A 181 -20.14 18.69 0.87
N MET A 182 -20.69 18.48 -0.33
CA MET A 182 -19.94 18.64 -1.57
C MET A 182 -19.49 20.07 -1.84
N GLU A 183 -20.25 21.06 -1.38
CA GLU A 183 -19.88 22.46 -1.54
C GLU A 183 -18.62 22.81 -0.74
N ARG A 184 -18.45 22.24 0.46
CA ARG A 184 -17.23 22.41 1.27
C ARG A 184 -16.02 21.79 0.57
N ILE A 185 -16.17 20.57 0.04
CA ILE A 185 -15.11 19.89 -0.72
C ILE A 185 -14.75 20.67 -1.98
N ALA A 186 -15.73 21.22 -2.70
CA ALA A 186 -15.52 22.05 -3.89
C ALA A 186 -14.67 23.29 -3.58
N ARG A 187 -14.91 23.95 -2.44
CA ARG A 187 -14.10 25.11 -1.99
C ARG A 187 -12.64 24.74 -1.69
N ILE A 188 -12.40 23.51 -1.23
CA ILE A 188 -11.04 23.02 -0.96
C ILE A 188 -10.33 22.70 -2.27
N LEU A 189 -10.94 21.87 -3.13
CA LEU A 189 -10.32 21.33 -4.32
C LEU A 189 -10.19 22.36 -5.44
N GLN A 190 -11.20 23.22 -5.62
CA GLN A 190 -11.30 24.17 -6.73
C GLN A 190 -10.86 23.48 -8.04
N PRO A 191 -11.62 22.48 -8.51
CA PRO A 191 -11.17 21.61 -9.57
C PRO A 191 -11.04 22.34 -10.90
N ASP A 192 -10.02 21.99 -11.67
CA ASP A 192 -9.84 22.41 -13.04
C ASP A 192 -10.57 21.47 -14.00
N PHE A 193 -10.59 20.17 -13.68
CA PHE A 193 -11.25 19.12 -14.45
C PHE A 193 -12.12 18.25 -13.54
N GLY A 194 -13.18 17.71 -14.11
CA GLY A 194 -14.11 16.88 -13.36
C GLY A 194 -14.32 15.50 -13.95
N VAL A 195 -14.48 14.50 -13.08
CA VAL A 195 -14.94 13.16 -13.44
C VAL A 195 -16.07 12.75 -12.52
N LEU A 196 -17.26 12.56 -13.08
CA LEU A 196 -18.39 11.93 -12.41
C LEU A 196 -18.50 10.49 -12.93
N VAL A 197 -18.13 9.53 -12.09
CA VAL A 197 -18.10 8.12 -12.49
C VAL A 197 -19.53 7.60 -12.75
N ASN A 198 -20.40 7.73 -11.77
CA ASN A 198 -21.80 7.32 -11.84
C ASN A 198 -22.65 7.96 -10.74
N VAL A 199 -23.99 7.80 -10.86
CA VAL A 199 -24.97 8.15 -9.83
C VAL A 199 -25.78 6.91 -9.46
N GLY A 200 -25.38 6.24 -8.37
CA GLY A 200 -26.04 5.05 -7.84
C GLY A 200 -26.92 5.32 -6.62
N LEU A 201 -27.25 4.26 -5.90
CA LEU A 201 -28.13 4.25 -4.72
C LEU A 201 -27.36 4.37 -3.39
N ALA A 202 -26.05 4.61 -3.42
CA ALA A 202 -25.25 4.76 -2.22
C ALA A 202 -25.75 5.95 -1.37
N HIS A 203 -25.78 5.77 -0.04
CA HIS A 203 -26.26 6.77 0.93
C HIS A 203 -27.72 7.23 0.72
N LEU A 204 -28.56 6.37 0.15
CA LEU A 204 -29.95 6.70 -0.12
C LEU A 204 -30.72 7.10 1.14
N GLY A 205 -30.35 6.52 2.30
CA GLY A 205 -30.93 6.87 3.59
C GLY A 205 -30.76 8.35 3.96
N SER A 206 -29.66 8.99 3.54
CA SER A 206 -29.37 10.41 3.81
C SER A 206 -29.88 11.34 2.69
N PHE A 207 -29.83 10.92 1.44
CA PHE A 207 -30.22 11.74 0.28
C PHE A 207 -31.68 11.61 -0.12
N GLY A 208 -32.34 10.52 0.23
CA GLY A 208 -33.73 10.25 -0.06
C GLY A 208 -34.04 9.88 -1.52
N SER A 209 -33.26 10.39 -2.52
CA SER A 209 -33.44 10.00 -3.94
C SER A 209 -32.17 10.18 -4.78
N ARG A 210 -32.13 9.51 -5.97
CA ARG A 210 -31.02 9.65 -6.94
C ARG A 210 -30.88 11.07 -7.46
N GLU A 211 -31.97 11.80 -7.61
CA GLU A 211 -31.99 13.19 -8.08
C GLU A 211 -31.28 14.12 -7.09
N VAL A 212 -31.50 13.91 -5.79
CA VAL A 212 -30.81 14.67 -4.73
C VAL A 212 -29.32 14.31 -4.72
N THR A 213 -28.99 13.02 -4.84
CA THR A 213 -27.60 12.56 -4.94
C THR A 213 -26.89 13.14 -6.16
N ALA A 214 -27.53 13.17 -7.31
CA ALA A 214 -26.99 13.76 -8.53
C ALA A 214 -26.71 15.26 -8.36
N ARG A 215 -27.70 16.02 -7.86
CA ARG A 215 -27.55 17.47 -7.61
C ARG A 215 -26.43 17.77 -6.62
N GLU A 216 -26.31 16.98 -5.57
CA GLU A 216 -25.23 17.18 -4.59
C GLU A 216 -23.85 16.92 -5.21
N LYS A 217 -23.67 15.83 -5.94
CA LYS A 217 -22.40 15.51 -6.62
C LYS A 217 -22.03 16.55 -7.68
N MET A 218 -23.00 17.07 -8.42
CA MET A 218 -22.78 18.10 -9.44
C MET A 218 -22.31 19.45 -8.86
N ARG A 219 -22.55 19.72 -7.57
CA ARG A 219 -22.01 20.94 -6.89
C ARG A 219 -20.49 21.01 -6.93
N LEU A 220 -19.80 19.89 -6.97
CA LEU A 220 -18.34 19.82 -7.11
C LEU A 220 -17.84 20.53 -8.36
N PHE A 221 -18.64 20.56 -9.40
CA PHE A 221 -18.25 20.99 -10.74
C PHE A 221 -18.85 22.33 -11.17
N ARG A 222 -19.60 22.98 -10.28
CA ARG A 222 -20.30 24.23 -10.61
C ARG A 222 -19.39 25.31 -11.18
N ASP A 223 -18.19 25.42 -10.61
CA ASP A 223 -17.24 26.48 -10.89
C ASP A 223 -16.07 26.01 -11.79
N LEU A 224 -16.26 24.92 -12.54
CA LEU A 224 -15.26 24.47 -13.51
C LEU A 224 -15.01 25.55 -14.56
N PRO A 225 -13.73 25.82 -14.94
CA PRO A 225 -13.40 26.79 -15.97
C PRO A 225 -14.07 26.44 -17.31
N PRO A 226 -14.63 27.43 -18.06
CA PRO A 226 -15.35 27.18 -19.31
C PRO A 226 -14.54 26.45 -20.39
N GLN A 227 -13.22 26.65 -20.40
CA GLN A 227 -12.31 26.00 -21.36
C GLN A 227 -12.00 24.55 -21.02
N ASN A 228 -12.31 24.10 -19.82
CA ASN A 228 -12.02 22.78 -19.32
C ASN A 228 -13.22 21.83 -19.52
N TRP A 229 -13.20 20.65 -18.90
CA TRP A 229 -14.20 19.63 -19.15
C TRP A 229 -14.66 18.90 -17.89
N LEU A 230 -15.89 18.40 -17.97
CA LEU A 230 -16.46 17.37 -17.08
C LEU A 230 -16.69 16.10 -17.88
N LEU A 231 -16.08 14.99 -17.50
CA LEU A 231 -16.41 13.64 -18.00
C LEU A 231 -17.49 13.04 -17.09
N ALA A 232 -18.63 12.69 -17.67
CA ALA A 232 -19.80 12.19 -16.93
C ALA A 232 -20.61 11.19 -17.75
N PRO A 233 -21.41 10.31 -17.14
CA PRO A 233 -22.31 9.43 -17.85
C PRO A 233 -23.41 10.20 -18.58
N ALA A 234 -23.98 9.58 -19.63
CA ALA A 234 -25.13 10.10 -20.40
C ALA A 234 -26.42 9.83 -19.62
N GLU A 235 -26.64 10.54 -18.53
CA GLU A 235 -27.85 10.40 -17.71
C GLU A 235 -28.69 11.67 -17.73
N PRO A 236 -30.02 11.59 -18.01
CA PRO A 236 -30.94 12.76 -18.01
C PRO A 236 -30.97 13.51 -16.68
N LEU A 237 -30.76 12.83 -15.56
CA LEU A 237 -30.67 13.43 -14.21
C LEU A 237 -29.62 14.54 -14.11
N LEU A 238 -28.59 14.50 -14.95
CA LEU A 238 -27.49 15.47 -14.93
C LEU A 238 -27.76 16.70 -15.79
N ASP A 239 -28.76 16.64 -16.68
CA ASP A 239 -29.09 17.74 -17.60
C ASP A 239 -29.75 18.91 -16.89
N ALA A 240 -30.34 18.67 -15.72
CA ALA A 240 -30.93 19.70 -14.87
C ALA A 240 -29.88 20.62 -14.19
N SER A 241 -28.57 20.32 -14.32
CA SER A 241 -27.48 21.10 -13.72
C SER A 241 -26.61 21.70 -14.84
N PRO A 242 -26.90 22.87 -15.36
CA PRO A 242 -26.09 23.52 -16.38
C PRO A 242 -24.70 23.85 -15.82
N LEU A 243 -23.68 23.60 -16.61
CA LEU A 243 -22.27 23.83 -16.27
C LEU A 243 -21.65 24.80 -17.28
N PRO A 244 -20.67 25.62 -16.86
CA PRO A 244 -19.97 26.53 -17.74
C PRO A 244 -19.01 25.81 -18.71
N CYS A 245 -18.60 24.59 -18.42
CA CYS A 245 -17.56 23.84 -19.14
C CYS A 245 -18.15 22.83 -20.15
N ARG A 246 -17.27 22.31 -21.01
CA ARG A 246 -17.62 21.24 -21.96
C ARG A 246 -17.90 19.92 -21.22
N ARG A 247 -19.04 19.31 -21.50
CA ARG A 247 -19.36 17.97 -21.00
C ARG A 247 -18.93 16.90 -22.01
N LEU A 248 -18.11 15.97 -21.54
CA LEU A 248 -17.74 14.74 -22.25
C LEU A 248 -18.59 13.59 -21.71
N GLN A 249 -19.09 12.74 -22.60
CA GLN A 249 -19.92 11.62 -22.20
C GLN A 249 -19.10 10.33 -22.21
N THR A 250 -19.16 9.58 -21.12
CA THR A 250 -18.57 8.24 -21.06
C THR A 250 -19.23 7.31 -22.08
N GLY A 251 -18.43 6.46 -22.73
CA GLY A 251 -18.92 5.55 -23.78
C GLY A 251 -19.13 6.19 -25.15
N GLN A 252 -19.24 7.52 -25.24
CA GLN A 252 -19.30 8.24 -26.53
C GLN A 252 -17.96 8.93 -26.87
N SER A 253 -17.11 9.12 -25.86
CA SER A 253 -15.76 9.63 -25.98
C SER A 253 -14.76 8.50 -26.23
N GLU A 254 -13.59 8.83 -26.78
CA GLU A 254 -12.51 7.87 -26.97
C GLU A 254 -11.86 7.47 -25.63
N PRO A 255 -11.40 6.22 -25.49
CA PRO A 255 -11.49 5.12 -26.49
C PRO A 255 -12.89 4.49 -26.50
N ARG A 256 -13.29 3.97 -27.66
CA ARG A 256 -14.55 3.20 -27.80
C ARG A 256 -14.26 1.71 -27.64
N LEU A 257 -15.01 1.04 -26.78
CA LEU A 257 -14.96 -0.42 -26.66
C LEU A 257 -15.69 -1.04 -27.86
N ILE A 258 -14.93 -1.71 -28.75
CA ILE A 258 -15.48 -2.40 -29.94
C ILE A 258 -15.94 -3.80 -29.57
N ALA A 259 -15.11 -4.52 -28.80
CA ALA A 259 -15.37 -5.90 -28.42
C ALA A 259 -14.57 -6.28 -27.18
N GLN A 260 -15.07 -7.26 -26.45
CA GLN A 260 -14.35 -7.89 -25.35
C GLN A 260 -14.49 -9.40 -25.41
N LYS A 261 -13.44 -10.14 -25.05
CA LYS A 261 -13.47 -11.61 -24.99
C LYS A 261 -12.71 -12.12 -23.78
N PRO A 262 -13.11 -13.24 -23.18
CA PRO A 262 -12.35 -13.87 -22.10
C PRO A 262 -10.90 -14.15 -22.53
N HIS A 263 -9.95 -13.86 -21.63
CA HIS A 263 -8.53 -14.12 -21.83
C HIS A 263 -7.85 -14.45 -20.49
N GLY A 264 -7.54 -15.70 -20.27
CA GLY A 264 -7.05 -16.15 -18.97
C GLY A 264 -8.06 -15.84 -17.86
N ALA A 265 -7.59 -15.27 -16.75
CA ALA A 265 -8.43 -14.83 -15.63
C ALA A 265 -9.15 -13.49 -15.87
N GLY A 266 -8.89 -12.81 -16.99
CA GLY A 266 -9.42 -11.49 -17.29
C GLY A 266 -10.10 -11.41 -18.67
N LEU A 267 -10.00 -10.24 -19.29
CA LEU A 267 -10.53 -9.92 -20.62
C LEU A 267 -9.43 -9.38 -21.53
N LEU A 268 -9.57 -9.67 -22.83
CA LEU A 268 -8.93 -8.95 -23.91
C LEU A 268 -9.92 -7.96 -24.51
N LEU A 269 -9.66 -6.68 -24.29
CA LEU A 269 -10.47 -5.59 -24.85
C LEU A 269 -9.93 -5.21 -26.23
N ARG A 270 -10.83 -4.97 -27.19
CA ARG A 270 -10.52 -4.32 -28.44
C ARG A 270 -11.11 -2.91 -28.39
N LEU A 271 -10.23 -1.92 -28.41
CA LEU A 271 -10.56 -0.51 -28.25
C LEU A 271 -10.28 0.21 -29.58
N ASP A 272 -11.05 1.25 -29.86
CA ASP A 272 -10.82 2.14 -31.00
C ASP A 272 -10.38 3.53 -30.48
N PHE A 273 -9.23 3.97 -30.95
CA PHE A 273 -8.68 5.30 -30.71
C PHE A 273 -8.62 6.06 -32.03
N SER A 274 -9.65 6.84 -32.35
CA SER A 274 -9.73 7.64 -33.59
C SER A 274 -9.53 6.82 -34.88
N GLY A 275 -10.11 5.64 -34.96
CA GLY A 275 -9.96 4.74 -36.10
C GLY A 275 -8.76 3.79 -36.01
N GLN A 276 -7.98 3.85 -34.95
CA GLN A 276 -6.88 2.91 -34.69
C GLN A 276 -7.31 1.84 -33.68
N PRO A 277 -7.47 0.57 -34.09
CA PRO A 277 -7.85 -0.51 -33.21
C PRO A 277 -6.64 -0.94 -32.36
N VAL A 278 -6.82 -0.96 -31.04
CA VAL A 278 -5.81 -1.36 -30.06
C VAL A 278 -6.33 -2.53 -29.24
N GLN A 279 -5.48 -3.46 -28.87
CA GLN A 279 -5.81 -4.56 -27.96
C GLN A 279 -5.19 -4.31 -26.60
N LEU A 280 -6.00 -4.45 -25.55
CA LEU A 280 -5.58 -4.28 -24.15
C LEU A 280 -6.03 -5.48 -23.32
N ARG A 281 -5.09 -6.16 -22.64
CA ARG A 281 -5.41 -7.17 -21.65
C ARG A 281 -5.69 -6.53 -20.31
N VAL A 282 -6.76 -6.93 -19.66
CA VAL A 282 -7.11 -6.47 -18.32
C VAL A 282 -7.36 -7.66 -17.39
N ARG A 283 -6.96 -7.53 -16.13
CA ARG A 283 -7.07 -8.58 -15.11
C ARG A 283 -8.42 -8.60 -14.41
N THR A 284 -9.49 -8.35 -15.14
CA THR A 284 -10.84 -8.40 -14.60
C THR A 284 -11.83 -8.91 -15.63
N ARG A 285 -12.91 -9.52 -15.16
CA ARG A 285 -14.11 -9.83 -15.96
C ARG A 285 -15.30 -8.97 -15.56
N SER A 286 -15.13 -8.12 -14.55
CA SER A 286 -16.16 -7.21 -14.06
C SER A 286 -16.40 -6.07 -15.04
N ALA A 287 -17.63 -5.97 -15.58
CA ALA A 287 -18.01 -4.90 -16.49
C ALA A 287 -17.86 -3.50 -15.86
N PRO A 288 -18.26 -3.25 -14.60
CA PRO A 288 -18.01 -1.96 -13.95
C PRO A 288 -16.52 -1.58 -13.87
N LEU A 289 -15.62 -2.53 -13.59
CA LEU A 289 -14.19 -2.23 -13.57
C LEU A 289 -13.62 -1.91 -14.95
N VAL A 290 -14.17 -2.51 -16.02
CA VAL A 290 -13.84 -2.15 -17.40
C VAL A 290 -14.33 -0.73 -17.74
N GLU A 291 -15.53 -0.38 -17.32
CA GLU A 291 -16.08 0.99 -17.48
C GLU A 291 -15.22 2.02 -16.72
N ASP A 292 -14.81 1.73 -15.49
CA ASP A 292 -13.91 2.58 -14.70
C ASP A 292 -12.56 2.81 -15.43
N LEU A 293 -12.01 1.77 -16.08
CA LEU A 293 -10.81 1.93 -16.91
C LEU A 293 -11.04 2.80 -18.13
N LEU A 294 -12.19 2.63 -18.83
CA LEU A 294 -12.52 3.47 -19.97
C LEU A 294 -12.65 4.95 -19.58
N ILE A 295 -13.24 5.23 -18.42
CA ILE A 295 -13.32 6.58 -17.85
C ILE A 295 -11.90 7.14 -17.61
N ALA A 296 -11.03 6.34 -16.99
CA ALA A 296 -9.65 6.75 -16.71
C ALA A 296 -8.84 6.99 -18.00
N MET A 297 -9.00 6.13 -19.02
CA MET A 297 -8.38 6.30 -20.34
C MET A 297 -8.87 7.58 -21.03
N THR A 298 -10.18 7.81 -21.03
CA THR A 298 -10.77 9.04 -21.63
C THR A 298 -10.19 10.28 -20.96
N ALA A 299 -10.18 10.34 -19.64
CA ALA A 299 -9.62 11.47 -18.91
C ALA A 299 -8.11 11.62 -19.16
N GLY A 300 -7.36 10.51 -19.22
CA GLY A 300 -5.94 10.52 -19.54
C GLY A 300 -5.63 11.09 -20.94
N LEU A 301 -6.41 10.68 -21.96
CA LEU A 301 -6.31 11.23 -23.32
C LEU A 301 -6.57 12.74 -23.35
N GLN A 302 -7.61 13.21 -22.66
CA GLN A 302 -7.92 14.64 -22.58
C GLN A 302 -6.81 15.46 -21.89
N LEU A 303 -5.98 14.82 -21.08
CA LEU A 303 -4.80 15.39 -20.41
C LEU A 303 -3.49 15.07 -21.14
N GLY A 304 -3.57 14.56 -22.37
CA GLY A 304 -2.44 14.39 -23.26
C GLY A 304 -1.57 13.16 -23.00
N VAL A 305 -2.11 12.13 -22.35
CA VAL A 305 -1.45 10.82 -22.25
C VAL A 305 -1.56 10.12 -23.60
N SER A 306 -0.44 9.55 -24.07
CA SER A 306 -0.41 8.85 -25.36
C SER A 306 -1.13 7.49 -25.29
N VAL A 307 -1.57 6.98 -26.45
CA VAL A 307 -2.19 5.64 -26.55
C VAL A 307 -1.20 4.56 -26.13
N ASP A 308 0.07 4.69 -26.50
CA ASP A 308 1.13 3.74 -26.10
C ASP A 308 1.34 3.71 -24.58
N ASP A 309 1.31 4.86 -23.92
CA ASP A 309 1.39 4.94 -22.47
C ASP A 309 0.15 4.33 -21.81
N ILE A 310 -1.04 4.55 -22.36
CA ILE A 310 -2.27 3.93 -21.86
C ILE A 310 -2.15 2.41 -21.89
N VAL A 311 -1.71 1.84 -23.02
CA VAL A 311 -1.52 0.39 -23.15
C VAL A 311 -0.44 -0.11 -22.19
N ALA A 312 0.69 0.58 -22.14
CA ALA A 312 1.81 0.17 -21.29
C ALA A 312 1.48 0.17 -19.80
N VAL A 313 0.66 1.13 -19.35
CA VAL A 313 0.29 1.28 -17.93
C VAL A 313 -0.86 0.34 -17.55
N LEU A 314 -1.89 0.23 -18.40
CA LEU A 314 -3.11 -0.49 -18.06
C LEU A 314 -3.07 -1.97 -18.45
N GLN A 315 -2.11 -2.40 -19.26
CA GLN A 315 -1.93 -3.81 -19.53
C GLN A 315 -1.62 -4.55 -18.22
N ASP A 316 -2.49 -5.51 -17.88
CA ASP A 316 -2.39 -6.26 -16.63
C ASP A 316 -2.46 -5.38 -15.34
N TYR A 317 -3.14 -4.22 -15.41
CA TYR A 317 -3.34 -3.31 -14.27
C TYR A 317 -4.01 -4.02 -13.09
N SER A 318 -3.52 -3.75 -11.87
CA SER A 318 -4.09 -4.24 -10.62
C SER A 318 -5.05 -3.21 -10.03
N PHE A 319 -6.27 -3.64 -9.70
CA PHE A 319 -7.32 -2.76 -9.14
C PHE A 319 -7.16 -2.50 -7.63
N GLY A 320 -6.12 -3.02 -7.03
CA GLY A 320 -5.91 -2.99 -5.59
C GLY A 320 -6.70 -4.08 -4.85
N PRO A 321 -6.52 -4.18 -3.53
CA PRO A 321 -7.17 -5.19 -2.70
C PRO A 321 -8.69 -5.00 -2.65
N THR A 322 -9.41 -6.07 -2.32
CA THR A 322 -10.86 -6.10 -2.06
C THR A 322 -11.79 -5.68 -3.22
N ARG A 323 -11.27 -5.57 -4.47
CA ARG A 323 -12.05 -5.20 -5.67
C ARG A 323 -11.98 -6.28 -6.72
N MET A 324 -12.91 -7.25 -6.64
CA MET A 324 -12.89 -8.47 -7.47
C MET A 324 -11.53 -9.16 -7.42
N GLU A 325 -10.83 -9.01 -6.32
CA GLU A 325 -9.54 -9.61 -6.08
C GLU A 325 -9.71 -11.12 -6.03
N THR A 326 -9.04 -11.82 -6.95
CA THR A 326 -9.26 -13.24 -7.17
C THR A 326 -8.02 -14.03 -6.81
N TRP A 327 -8.18 -15.02 -5.94
CA TRP A 327 -7.14 -15.97 -5.56
C TRP A 327 -7.57 -17.38 -5.93
N ARG A 328 -6.63 -18.21 -6.33
CA ARG A 328 -6.85 -19.63 -6.51
C ARG A 328 -6.01 -20.42 -5.53
N THR A 329 -6.67 -21.20 -4.67
CA THR A 329 -5.96 -22.05 -3.70
C THR A 329 -5.22 -23.17 -4.41
N PRO A 330 -4.18 -23.75 -3.79
CA PRO A 330 -3.51 -24.95 -4.31
C PRO A 330 -4.48 -26.13 -4.54
N ASP A 331 -5.53 -26.21 -3.72
CA ASP A 331 -6.58 -27.23 -3.82
C ASP A 331 -7.60 -26.93 -4.93
N GLY A 332 -7.40 -25.84 -5.70
CA GLY A 332 -8.21 -25.52 -6.86
C GLY A 332 -9.49 -24.75 -6.55
N ILE A 333 -9.65 -24.18 -5.34
CA ILE A 333 -10.78 -23.30 -4.98
C ILE A 333 -10.47 -21.88 -5.44
N THR A 334 -11.42 -21.20 -6.04
CA THR A 334 -11.33 -19.78 -6.42
C THR A 334 -12.02 -18.93 -5.37
N ILE A 335 -11.32 -17.99 -4.77
CA ILE A 335 -11.86 -17.00 -3.83
C ILE A 335 -11.90 -15.66 -4.54
N VAL A 336 -13.08 -15.02 -4.58
CA VAL A 336 -13.30 -13.69 -5.14
C VAL A 336 -13.68 -12.76 -4.00
N ASN A 337 -12.77 -11.86 -3.63
CA ASN A 337 -13.01 -10.84 -2.62
C ASN A 337 -13.41 -9.51 -3.29
N ASP A 338 -14.65 -9.10 -3.06
CA ASP A 338 -15.18 -7.83 -3.52
C ASP A 338 -15.83 -7.05 -2.37
N SER A 339 -15.15 -6.98 -1.24
CA SER A 339 -15.65 -6.36 -0.01
C SER A 339 -15.43 -4.83 0.08
N ALA A 340 -14.86 -4.20 -0.95
CA ALA A 340 -14.62 -2.75 -0.96
C ALA A 340 -15.88 -1.89 -1.00
N SER A 341 -17.00 -2.43 -1.45
CA SER A 341 -18.30 -1.75 -1.54
C SER A 341 -19.44 -2.71 -1.21
N ASP A 342 -20.52 -2.18 -0.65
CA ASP A 342 -21.65 -2.94 -0.15
C ASP A 342 -23.01 -2.41 -0.63
N ASP A 343 -23.04 -1.54 -1.64
CA ASP A 343 -24.28 -1.06 -2.22
C ASP A 343 -24.94 -2.08 -3.18
N PRO A 344 -26.26 -2.01 -3.41
CA PRO A 344 -27.00 -2.99 -4.20
C PRO A 344 -26.47 -3.20 -5.60
N ILE A 345 -26.06 -2.14 -6.31
CA ILE A 345 -25.57 -2.21 -7.70
C ILE A 345 -24.25 -2.96 -7.74
N SER A 346 -23.36 -2.69 -6.78
CA SER A 346 -22.06 -3.35 -6.72
C SER A 346 -22.20 -4.83 -6.33
N VAL A 347 -23.14 -5.17 -5.45
CA VAL A 347 -23.43 -6.58 -5.08
C VAL A 347 -23.98 -7.34 -6.28
N GLN A 348 -24.93 -6.76 -7.00
CA GLN A 348 -25.50 -7.35 -8.23
C GLN A 348 -24.41 -7.60 -9.27
N ALA A 349 -23.57 -6.61 -9.56
CA ALA A 349 -22.48 -6.73 -10.53
C ALA A 349 -21.46 -7.82 -10.15
N ALA A 350 -21.17 -7.99 -8.87
CA ALA A 350 -20.30 -9.06 -8.38
C ALA A 350 -20.92 -10.45 -8.60
N LEU A 351 -22.21 -10.60 -8.28
CA LEU A 351 -22.96 -11.84 -8.52
C LEU A 351 -22.97 -12.19 -10.01
N GLU A 352 -23.30 -11.23 -10.90
CA GLU A 352 -23.30 -11.39 -12.35
C GLU A 352 -21.92 -11.78 -12.89
N THR A 353 -20.86 -11.13 -12.39
CA THR A 353 -19.49 -11.43 -12.81
C THR A 353 -19.08 -12.86 -12.46
N VAL A 354 -19.39 -13.32 -11.25
CA VAL A 354 -19.06 -14.68 -10.80
C VAL A 354 -19.95 -15.72 -11.50
N SER A 355 -21.23 -15.42 -11.67
CA SER A 355 -22.16 -16.36 -12.35
C SER A 355 -21.84 -16.57 -13.82
N SER A 356 -21.35 -15.54 -14.51
CA SER A 356 -20.93 -15.59 -15.92
C SER A 356 -19.56 -16.26 -16.13
N SER A 357 -18.84 -16.59 -15.06
CA SER A 357 -17.54 -17.29 -15.17
C SER A 357 -17.74 -18.71 -15.72
N GLN A 358 -16.79 -19.17 -16.56
CA GLN A 358 -16.82 -20.53 -17.14
C GLN A 358 -16.32 -21.63 -16.17
N GLU A 359 -16.10 -21.31 -14.89
CA GLU A 359 -15.68 -22.28 -13.90
C GLU A 359 -16.83 -23.27 -13.60
N GLN A 360 -16.55 -24.57 -13.69
CA GLN A 360 -17.57 -25.63 -13.65
C GLN A 360 -17.96 -26.06 -12.22
N GLY A 361 -17.35 -25.47 -11.18
CA GLY A 361 -17.59 -25.81 -9.77
C GLY A 361 -18.86 -25.19 -9.19
N ARG A 362 -19.12 -25.51 -7.93
CA ARG A 362 -20.17 -24.86 -7.15
C ARG A 362 -19.78 -23.39 -6.90
N ARG A 363 -20.78 -22.55 -6.75
CA ARG A 363 -20.59 -21.14 -6.39
C ARG A 363 -21.19 -20.90 -5.02
N LEU A 364 -20.37 -20.43 -4.09
CA LEU A 364 -20.77 -20.09 -2.72
C LEU A 364 -20.78 -18.58 -2.59
N PHE A 365 -21.82 -18.03 -1.97
CA PHE A 365 -21.92 -16.61 -1.72
C PHE A 365 -21.84 -16.32 -0.22
N VAL A 366 -20.80 -15.63 0.21
CA VAL A 366 -20.61 -15.11 1.57
C VAL A 366 -21.05 -13.67 1.57
N PHE A 367 -22.09 -13.36 2.31
CA PHE A 367 -22.70 -12.04 2.31
C PHE A 367 -22.70 -11.41 3.71
N GLY A 368 -22.08 -10.24 3.82
CA GLY A 368 -21.99 -9.45 5.06
C GLY A 368 -23.04 -8.34 5.17
N GLY A 369 -24.06 -8.33 4.30
CA GLY A 369 -25.10 -7.30 4.28
C GLY A 369 -24.70 -6.04 3.53
N MET A 370 -25.65 -5.11 3.42
CA MET A 370 -25.52 -3.79 2.79
C MET A 370 -25.95 -2.71 3.79
N GLY A 371 -25.18 -1.61 3.85
CA GLY A 371 -25.46 -0.50 4.76
C GLY A 371 -26.13 0.71 4.11
N GLU A 372 -26.62 1.62 4.94
CA GLU A 372 -27.06 2.99 4.57
C GLU A 372 -28.22 3.07 3.55
N LEU A 373 -29.05 2.03 3.45
CA LEU A 373 -30.17 1.94 2.52
C LEU A 373 -31.48 2.54 3.05
N GLY A 374 -31.53 2.89 4.34
CA GLY A 374 -32.71 3.47 4.98
C GLY A 374 -33.95 2.60 4.82
N GLY A 375 -35.08 3.17 4.44
CA GLY A 375 -36.35 2.45 4.30
C GLY A 375 -36.39 1.37 3.21
N SER A 376 -35.39 1.29 2.33
CA SER A 376 -35.30 0.27 1.26
C SER A 376 -34.51 -0.98 1.67
N GLU A 377 -33.94 -1.01 2.87
CA GLU A 377 -33.01 -2.04 3.30
C GLU A 377 -33.56 -3.47 3.21
N ALA A 378 -34.77 -3.69 3.70
CA ALA A 378 -35.43 -5.01 3.64
C ALA A 378 -35.65 -5.48 2.18
N ARG A 379 -36.09 -4.56 1.32
CA ARG A 379 -36.38 -4.85 -0.10
C ARG A 379 -35.11 -5.18 -0.86
N GLU A 380 -34.05 -4.39 -0.70
CA GLU A 380 -32.78 -4.59 -1.42
C GLU A 380 -32.10 -5.88 -0.96
N HIS A 381 -32.11 -6.20 0.34
CA HIS A 381 -31.59 -7.46 0.84
C HIS A 381 -32.38 -8.67 0.31
N ALA A 382 -33.69 -8.59 0.23
CA ALA A 382 -34.51 -9.66 -0.37
C ALA A 382 -34.18 -9.82 -1.87
N LEU A 383 -34.01 -8.72 -2.60
CA LEU A 383 -33.64 -8.77 -4.02
C LEU A 383 -32.30 -9.47 -4.25
N ILE A 384 -31.29 -9.19 -3.41
CA ILE A 384 -29.99 -9.85 -3.51
C ILE A 384 -30.09 -11.34 -3.20
N GLY A 385 -30.88 -11.75 -2.20
CA GLY A 385 -31.12 -13.15 -1.87
C GLY A 385 -31.76 -13.91 -3.05
N GLN A 386 -32.77 -13.33 -3.66
CA GLN A 386 -33.42 -13.90 -4.84
C GLN A 386 -32.46 -13.96 -6.04
N LEU A 387 -31.76 -12.87 -6.34
CA LEU A 387 -30.83 -12.78 -7.48
C LEU A 387 -29.72 -13.83 -7.39
N ALA A 388 -29.11 -13.98 -6.23
CA ALA A 388 -28.07 -14.97 -6.01
C ALA A 388 -28.59 -16.41 -6.21
N ALA A 389 -29.82 -16.69 -5.76
CA ALA A 389 -30.50 -17.97 -5.99
C ALA A 389 -30.75 -18.20 -7.48
N ASP A 390 -31.32 -17.22 -8.19
CA ASP A 390 -31.63 -17.27 -9.61
C ASP A 390 -30.39 -17.45 -10.50
N GLN A 391 -29.27 -16.86 -10.08
CA GLN A 391 -27.98 -17.00 -10.77
C GLN A 391 -27.25 -18.32 -10.47
N GLY A 392 -27.88 -19.23 -9.72
CA GLY A 392 -27.38 -20.56 -9.52
C GLY A 392 -26.25 -20.73 -8.50
N PHE A 393 -26.13 -19.80 -7.55
CA PHE A 393 -25.25 -20.04 -6.40
C PHE A 393 -25.78 -21.21 -5.59
N SER A 394 -24.88 -22.09 -5.14
CA SER A 394 -25.23 -23.35 -4.48
C SER A 394 -25.42 -23.21 -2.97
N HIS A 395 -24.75 -22.25 -2.34
CA HIS A 395 -24.81 -22.00 -0.88
C HIS A 395 -24.83 -20.49 -0.62
N LEU A 396 -25.59 -20.10 0.38
CA LEU A 396 -25.60 -18.75 0.92
C LEU A 396 -25.08 -18.79 2.36
N LEU A 397 -23.97 -18.08 2.65
CA LEU A 397 -23.40 -17.92 3.96
C LEU A 397 -23.62 -16.46 4.41
N LEU A 398 -24.30 -16.26 5.53
CA LEU A 398 -24.67 -14.95 6.03
C LEU A 398 -23.88 -14.61 7.28
N LEU A 399 -23.18 -13.49 7.27
CA LEU A 399 -22.62 -12.88 8.46
C LEU A 399 -23.65 -12.00 9.17
N PRO A 400 -23.49 -11.70 10.48
CA PRO A 400 -24.49 -10.95 11.24
C PRO A 400 -24.79 -9.58 10.63
N HIS A 401 -26.04 -9.35 10.29
CA HIS A 401 -26.57 -8.08 9.80
C HIS A 401 -28.06 -7.95 10.13
N PRO A 402 -28.57 -6.77 10.53
CA PRO A 402 -29.98 -6.60 10.89
C PRO A 402 -30.99 -7.10 9.84
N ALA A 403 -30.65 -6.94 8.56
CA ALA A 403 -31.51 -7.31 7.43
C ALA A 403 -31.21 -8.70 6.84
N GLN A 404 -30.30 -9.51 7.43
CA GLN A 404 -29.92 -10.82 6.89
C GLN A 404 -31.11 -11.78 6.73
N GLY A 405 -32.11 -11.70 7.60
CA GLY A 405 -33.31 -12.51 7.54
C GLY A 405 -34.13 -12.31 6.24
N HIS A 406 -34.12 -11.11 5.65
CA HIS A 406 -34.79 -10.84 4.38
C HIS A 406 -34.04 -11.51 3.22
N THR A 407 -32.70 -11.51 3.24
CA THR A 407 -31.88 -12.21 2.24
C THR A 407 -32.13 -13.73 2.32
N ALA A 408 -32.08 -14.30 3.53
CA ALA A 408 -32.32 -15.72 3.76
C ALA A 408 -33.73 -16.16 3.33
N ALA A 409 -34.75 -15.37 3.66
CA ALA A 409 -36.14 -15.68 3.30
C ALA A 409 -36.35 -15.70 1.78
N ALA A 410 -35.83 -14.69 1.07
CA ALA A 410 -35.93 -14.61 -0.38
C ALA A 410 -35.15 -15.74 -1.09
N TRP A 411 -33.96 -16.10 -0.60
CA TRP A 411 -33.19 -17.23 -1.09
C TRP A 411 -33.96 -18.55 -0.91
N ARG A 412 -34.48 -18.84 0.32
CA ARG A 412 -35.27 -20.06 0.60
C ARG A 412 -36.54 -20.14 -0.23
N ALA A 413 -37.17 -19.00 -0.51
CA ALA A 413 -38.35 -18.96 -1.40
C ALA A 413 -38.01 -19.31 -2.85
N ALA A 414 -36.86 -18.85 -3.36
CA ALA A 414 -36.42 -19.11 -4.73
C ALA A 414 -35.78 -20.52 -4.88
N ARG A 415 -35.08 -21.00 -3.85
CA ARG A 415 -34.38 -22.31 -3.87
C ARG A 415 -34.48 -23.02 -2.51
N PRO A 416 -35.62 -23.67 -2.23
CA PRO A 416 -35.84 -24.32 -0.91
C PRO A 416 -34.82 -25.41 -0.53
N GLU A 417 -34.23 -26.08 -1.51
CA GLU A 417 -33.24 -27.15 -1.33
C GLU A 417 -31.80 -26.64 -1.13
N ALA A 418 -31.53 -25.39 -1.48
CA ALA A 418 -30.17 -24.85 -1.39
C ALA A 418 -29.86 -24.30 0.03
N PRO A 419 -28.73 -24.71 0.64
CA PRO A 419 -28.44 -24.38 2.04
C PRO A 419 -28.26 -22.87 2.25
N VAL A 420 -28.81 -22.39 3.39
CA VAL A 420 -28.51 -21.08 3.97
C VAL A 420 -27.85 -21.33 5.32
N ILE A 421 -26.64 -20.80 5.50
CA ILE A 421 -25.83 -20.97 6.70
C ILE A 421 -25.64 -19.59 7.33
N GLU A 422 -26.24 -19.43 8.51
CA GLU A 422 -26.09 -18.21 9.31
C GLU A 422 -24.90 -18.38 10.25
N LEU A 423 -23.95 -17.47 10.18
CA LEU A 423 -22.67 -17.52 10.90
C LEU A 423 -22.63 -16.47 12.00
N ALA A 424 -22.04 -16.81 13.13
CA ALA A 424 -21.94 -15.90 14.26
C ALA A 424 -20.89 -14.78 14.04
N ASP A 425 -19.80 -15.11 13.35
CA ASP A 425 -18.66 -14.22 13.13
C ASP A 425 -17.75 -14.72 11.99
N THR A 426 -16.66 -14.03 11.77
CA THR A 426 -15.65 -14.40 10.77
C THR A 426 -14.85 -15.66 11.15
N THR A 427 -14.80 -16.05 12.41
CA THR A 427 -14.19 -17.31 12.86
C THR A 427 -15.03 -18.49 12.44
N ALA A 428 -16.35 -18.40 12.65
CA ALA A 428 -17.32 -19.40 12.16
C ALA A 428 -17.29 -19.50 10.63
N LEU A 429 -17.12 -18.37 9.92
CA LEU A 429 -16.93 -18.37 8.47
C LEU A 429 -15.70 -19.17 8.04
N ARG A 430 -14.55 -18.96 8.69
CA ARG A 430 -13.32 -19.72 8.37
C ARG A 430 -13.51 -21.23 8.54
N GLN A 431 -14.17 -21.64 9.63
CA GLN A 431 -14.47 -23.04 9.90
C GLN A 431 -15.46 -23.64 8.89
N ALA A 432 -16.52 -22.92 8.57
CA ALA A 432 -17.49 -23.31 7.55
C ALA A 432 -16.83 -23.47 6.18
N MET A 433 -15.96 -22.55 5.79
CA MET A 433 -15.24 -22.61 4.51
C MET A 433 -14.37 -23.88 4.43
N ARG A 434 -13.63 -24.22 5.48
CA ARG A 434 -12.81 -25.45 5.50
C ARG A 434 -13.64 -26.73 5.30
N SER A 435 -14.85 -26.76 5.83
CA SER A 435 -15.72 -27.97 5.79
C SER A 435 -16.59 -28.05 4.53
N LEU A 436 -16.94 -26.92 3.92
CA LEU A 436 -17.90 -26.85 2.82
C LEU A 436 -17.24 -26.84 1.44
N THR A 437 -16.06 -26.20 1.31
CA THR A 437 -15.44 -26.01 0.00
C THR A 437 -14.69 -27.24 -0.48
N GLN A 438 -14.68 -27.42 -1.78
CA GLN A 438 -13.95 -28.48 -2.47
C GLN A 438 -13.28 -27.94 -3.74
N ALA A 439 -12.36 -28.72 -4.30
CA ALA A 439 -11.67 -28.35 -5.54
C ALA A 439 -12.67 -27.99 -6.66
N GLY A 440 -12.41 -26.87 -7.34
CA GLY A 440 -13.25 -26.33 -8.39
C GLY A 440 -14.32 -25.33 -7.92
N ASP A 441 -14.58 -25.21 -6.61
CA ASP A 441 -15.55 -24.24 -6.10
C ASP A 441 -15.09 -22.79 -6.29
N THR A 442 -16.06 -21.90 -6.45
CA THR A 442 -15.84 -20.45 -6.45
C THR A 442 -16.59 -19.83 -5.28
N VAL A 443 -15.90 -19.05 -4.48
CA VAL A 443 -16.44 -18.36 -3.30
C VAL A 443 -16.40 -16.86 -3.53
N LEU A 444 -17.55 -16.22 -3.56
CA LEU A 444 -17.68 -14.76 -3.59
C LEU A 444 -17.88 -14.22 -2.17
N LEU A 445 -16.99 -13.31 -1.74
CA LEU A 445 -17.13 -12.55 -0.49
C LEU A 445 -17.54 -11.12 -0.80
N LYS A 446 -18.68 -10.69 -0.25
CA LYS A 446 -19.25 -9.36 -0.49
C LYS A 446 -20.02 -8.87 0.73
N GLY A 447 -19.94 -7.56 1.02
CA GLY A 447 -20.73 -6.96 2.11
C GLY A 447 -20.05 -5.80 2.82
N ALA A 448 -20.70 -5.27 3.84
CA ALA A 448 -20.27 -4.09 4.58
C ALA A 448 -18.85 -4.25 5.15
N ALA A 449 -18.00 -3.25 4.89
CA ALA A 449 -16.60 -3.21 5.33
C ALA A 449 -16.42 -3.36 6.86
N ARG A 450 -17.46 -3.05 7.64
CA ARG A 450 -17.46 -3.19 9.12
C ARG A 450 -17.29 -4.63 9.62
N GLN A 451 -17.52 -5.60 8.79
CA GLN A 451 -17.45 -7.03 9.16
C GLN A 451 -16.09 -7.65 8.85
N ASP A 452 -15.12 -6.84 8.46
CA ASP A 452 -13.75 -7.28 8.20
C ASP A 452 -13.64 -8.50 7.25
N LEU A 453 -14.51 -8.50 6.21
CA LEU A 453 -14.53 -9.55 5.19
C LEU A 453 -13.19 -9.66 4.44
N ALA A 454 -12.48 -8.56 4.28
CA ALA A 454 -11.16 -8.56 3.66
C ALA A 454 -10.16 -9.36 4.49
N SER A 455 -10.15 -9.13 5.81
CA SER A 455 -9.32 -9.90 6.74
C SER A 455 -9.78 -11.37 6.81
N ALA A 456 -11.10 -11.60 6.79
CA ALA A 456 -11.65 -12.96 6.75
C ALA A 456 -11.27 -13.69 5.45
N ALA A 457 -11.32 -13.01 4.30
CA ALA A 457 -10.89 -13.57 3.02
C ALA A 457 -9.40 -13.95 3.04
N GLY A 458 -8.55 -13.06 3.56
CA GLY A 458 -7.13 -13.34 3.80
C GLY A 458 -6.94 -14.55 4.72
N ALA A 459 -7.65 -14.57 5.85
CA ALA A 459 -7.56 -15.66 6.81
C ALA A 459 -8.12 -17.01 6.28
N ILE A 460 -9.18 -16.99 5.45
CA ILE A 460 -9.66 -18.20 4.75
C ILE A 460 -8.57 -18.70 3.80
N TRP A 461 -8.03 -17.80 3.00
CA TRP A 461 -6.93 -18.11 2.10
C TRP A 461 -5.71 -18.65 2.85
N GLU A 462 -5.29 -17.99 3.94
CA GLU A 462 -4.25 -18.47 4.84
C GLU A 462 -4.51 -19.89 5.33
N SER A 463 -5.75 -20.15 5.72
CA SER A 463 -6.13 -21.46 6.27
C SER A 463 -6.09 -22.59 5.24
N MET A 464 -6.12 -22.29 3.94
CA MET A 464 -6.14 -23.27 2.85
C MET A 464 -4.77 -23.49 2.21
N ALA A 465 -3.87 -22.52 2.25
CA ALA A 465 -2.53 -22.65 1.71
C ALA A 465 -1.60 -23.41 2.69
N PRO A 466 -1.00 -24.54 2.28
CA PRO A 466 -0.11 -25.29 3.17
C PRO A 466 1.22 -24.56 3.44
N ARG A 467 1.67 -23.68 2.54
CA ARG A 467 2.91 -22.90 2.64
C ARG A 467 2.60 -21.42 2.48
N ARG A 468 2.94 -20.59 3.47
CA ARG A 468 2.53 -19.20 3.55
C ARG A 468 3.69 -18.32 3.98
N PHE A 469 3.84 -17.18 3.32
CA PHE A 469 4.78 -16.14 3.73
C PHE A 469 3.97 -14.88 4.04
N LEU A 470 3.79 -14.63 5.33
CA LEU A 470 3.00 -13.51 5.83
C LEU A 470 3.84 -12.24 5.85
N VAL A 471 3.24 -11.12 5.51
CA VAL A 471 3.82 -9.77 5.62
C VAL A 471 2.81 -8.89 6.36
N ASP A 472 3.16 -8.42 7.54
CA ASP A 472 2.34 -7.50 8.33
C ASP A 472 2.66 -6.05 7.97
N LEU A 473 1.75 -5.41 7.25
CA LEU A 473 1.92 -4.03 6.81
C LEU A 473 1.86 -3.02 7.97
N ASN A 474 1.09 -3.32 9.02
CA ASN A 474 1.05 -2.45 10.20
C ASN A 474 2.41 -2.44 10.93
N ALA A 475 3.04 -3.62 11.06
CA ALA A 475 4.38 -3.73 11.63
C ALA A 475 5.41 -2.98 10.76
N VAL A 476 5.34 -3.13 9.43
CA VAL A 476 6.20 -2.37 8.49
C VAL A 476 6.01 -0.86 8.67
N GLN A 477 4.77 -0.38 8.72
CA GLN A 477 4.45 1.03 8.94
C GLN A 477 4.94 1.53 10.31
N GLY A 478 4.76 0.72 11.34
CA GLY A 478 5.29 0.99 12.69
C GLY A 478 6.81 1.14 12.69
N ASN A 479 7.52 0.27 11.97
CA ASN A 479 8.97 0.35 11.85
C ASN A 479 9.43 1.62 11.13
N ILE A 480 8.74 2.04 10.05
CA ILE A 480 9.02 3.32 9.38
C ILE A 480 8.87 4.48 10.36
N ALA A 481 7.79 4.50 11.15
CA ALA A 481 7.57 5.55 12.15
C ALA A 481 8.70 5.61 13.19
N ARG A 482 9.19 4.44 13.65
CA ARG A 482 10.34 4.34 14.57
C ARG A 482 11.63 4.90 13.94
N PHE A 483 11.92 4.54 12.67
CA PHE A 483 13.06 5.14 11.96
C PHE A 483 12.91 6.63 11.76
N ARG A 484 11.71 7.11 11.46
CA ARG A 484 11.46 8.55 11.32
C ARG A 484 11.68 9.29 12.64
N ALA A 485 11.31 8.69 13.76
CA ALA A 485 11.58 9.26 15.09
C ALA A 485 13.10 9.35 15.37
N VAL A 486 13.87 8.32 15.00
CA VAL A 486 15.32 8.28 15.20
C VAL A 486 16.06 9.25 14.25
N CYS A 487 15.67 9.28 12.98
CA CYS A 487 16.35 10.09 11.96
C CYS A 487 15.95 11.56 11.98
N GLY A 488 14.77 11.86 12.50
CA GLY A 488 14.19 13.21 12.54
C GLY A 488 13.34 13.55 11.30
N PRO A 489 12.49 14.57 11.40
CA PRO A 489 11.46 14.87 10.40
C PRO A 489 11.99 15.42 9.07
N ARG A 490 13.24 15.90 9.04
CA ARG A 490 13.85 16.49 7.84
C ARG A 490 14.58 15.49 6.97
N VAL A 491 14.85 14.30 7.49
CA VAL A 491 15.54 13.24 6.77
C VAL A 491 14.52 12.43 5.97
N ALA A 492 14.67 12.37 4.67
CA ALA A 492 13.83 11.56 3.80
C ALA A 492 14.08 10.06 4.04
N ILE A 493 13.04 9.24 3.86
CA ILE A 493 13.14 7.79 3.93
C ILE A 493 12.99 7.22 2.53
N LEU A 494 14.03 6.52 2.07
CA LEU A 494 14.01 5.66 0.90
C LEU A 494 13.80 4.21 1.35
N ALA A 495 12.67 3.60 0.97
CA ALA A 495 12.43 2.19 1.19
C ALA A 495 13.12 1.37 0.09
N VAL A 496 14.07 0.51 0.48
CA VAL A 496 14.78 -0.37 -0.46
C VAL A 496 13.97 -1.64 -0.63
N LEU A 497 13.46 -1.87 -1.84
CA LEU A 497 12.60 -3.00 -2.22
C LEU A 497 13.22 -3.87 -3.32
N LYS A 498 14.55 -3.93 -3.37
CA LYS A 498 15.30 -4.76 -4.34
C LYS A 498 14.98 -6.25 -4.17
N ALA A 499 15.29 -7.05 -5.19
CA ALA A 499 15.01 -8.48 -5.24
C ALA A 499 13.51 -8.78 -4.99
N TRP A 500 12.64 -8.03 -5.71
CA TRP A 500 11.19 -8.13 -5.57
C TRP A 500 10.72 -7.96 -4.13
N ALA A 501 11.25 -6.91 -3.47
CA ALA A 501 11.00 -6.59 -2.07
C ALA A 501 11.48 -7.71 -1.11
N TYR A 502 12.69 -8.21 -1.33
CA TYR A 502 13.27 -9.35 -0.59
C TYR A 502 12.39 -10.62 -0.66
N GLY A 503 11.77 -10.87 -1.81
CA GLY A 503 10.92 -12.03 -2.03
C GLY A 503 9.51 -11.92 -1.44
N THR A 504 9.10 -10.78 -0.89
CA THR A 504 7.76 -10.61 -0.31
C THR A 504 6.66 -10.38 -1.36
N GLU A 505 6.75 -9.45 -2.18
CA GLU A 505 5.98 -9.02 -3.35
C GLU A 505 6.08 -7.50 -3.51
N LEU A 506 6.70 -7.09 -4.60
CA LEU A 506 7.13 -5.71 -4.82
C LEU A 506 5.96 -4.71 -4.89
N ALA A 507 4.96 -5.02 -5.70
CA ALA A 507 3.91 -4.05 -6.05
C ALA A 507 3.03 -3.70 -4.84
N ARG A 508 2.54 -4.72 -4.14
CA ARG A 508 1.63 -4.54 -2.99
C ARG A 508 2.32 -3.83 -1.84
N LEU A 509 3.55 -4.25 -1.51
CA LEU A 509 4.32 -3.59 -0.45
C LEU A 509 4.63 -2.14 -0.80
N ALA A 510 5.06 -1.86 -2.04
CA ALA A 510 5.38 -0.50 -2.45
C ALA A 510 4.18 0.45 -2.41
N LEU A 511 2.98 -0.02 -2.76
CA LEU A 511 1.76 0.77 -2.64
C LEU A 511 1.44 1.10 -1.17
N ALA A 512 1.52 0.12 -0.28
CA ALA A 512 1.31 0.32 1.15
C ALA A 512 2.35 1.31 1.75
N LEU A 513 3.61 1.19 1.35
CA LEU A 513 4.67 2.11 1.78
C LEU A 513 4.48 3.53 1.25
N GLN A 514 4.01 3.67 0.02
CA GLN A 514 3.67 4.96 -0.55
C GLN A 514 2.56 5.66 0.24
N GLU A 515 1.54 4.93 0.67
CA GLU A 515 0.45 5.43 1.52
C GLU A 515 0.94 5.76 2.94
N SER A 516 1.94 5.04 3.44
CA SER A 516 2.58 5.28 4.75
C SER A 516 3.53 6.48 4.78
N GLY A 517 3.66 7.21 3.67
CA GLY A 517 4.46 8.43 3.62
C GLY A 517 5.97 8.21 3.45
N VAL A 518 6.37 7.11 2.85
CA VAL A 518 7.76 6.92 2.39
C VAL A 518 8.04 7.90 1.26
N ASP A 519 9.23 8.52 1.27
CA ASP A 519 9.57 9.60 0.35
C ASP A 519 10.08 9.08 -1.00
N TRP A 520 10.87 7.99 -0.98
CA TRP A 520 11.50 7.35 -2.12
C TRP A 520 11.38 5.83 -2.05
N ILE A 521 11.44 5.17 -3.21
CA ILE A 521 11.58 3.71 -3.30
C ILE A 521 12.88 3.39 -4.03
N GLY A 522 13.65 2.43 -3.52
CA GLY A 522 14.91 1.96 -4.12
C GLY A 522 14.78 0.52 -4.59
N VAL A 523 15.16 0.28 -5.86
CA VAL A 523 15.19 -1.05 -6.48
C VAL A 523 16.57 -1.34 -7.05
N SER A 524 16.87 -2.60 -7.38
CA SER A 524 18.17 -2.92 -7.99
C SER A 524 18.19 -2.73 -9.50
N ALA A 525 17.10 -3.04 -10.21
CA ALA A 525 17.02 -3.06 -11.67
C ALA A 525 15.89 -2.19 -12.21
N ALA A 526 16.02 -1.75 -13.48
CA ALA A 526 14.97 -0.96 -14.13
C ALA A 526 13.66 -1.74 -14.32
N ASP A 527 13.70 -3.07 -14.46
CA ASP A 527 12.51 -3.90 -14.57
C ASP A 527 11.64 -3.89 -13.28
N GLU A 528 12.26 -3.86 -12.11
CA GLU A 528 11.56 -3.68 -10.83
C GLU A 528 10.91 -2.28 -10.77
N GLY A 529 11.64 -1.25 -11.21
CA GLY A 529 11.10 0.11 -11.32
C GLY A 529 9.92 0.20 -12.29
N ALA A 530 9.99 -0.46 -13.42
CA ALA A 530 8.89 -0.56 -14.38
C ALA A 530 7.67 -1.28 -13.79
N ALA A 531 7.88 -2.35 -13.02
CA ALA A 531 6.82 -3.06 -12.32
C ALA A 531 6.11 -2.17 -11.29
N LEU A 532 6.87 -1.38 -10.53
CA LEU A 532 6.33 -0.38 -9.59
C LEU A 532 5.44 0.64 -10.30
N ARG A 533 5.90 1.19 -11.43
CA ARG A 533 5.11 2.16 -12.19
C ARG A 533 3.83 1.58 -12.75
N ARG A 534 3.88 0.33 -13.28
CA ARG A 534 2.66 -0.39 -13.72
C ARG A 534 1.66 -0.61 -12.58
N ALA A 535 2.17 -0.84 -11.37
CA ALA A 535 1.32 -0.99 -10.17
C ALA A 535 0.71 0.33 -9.66
N GLY A 536 1.09 1.49 -10.21
CA GLY A 536 0.57 2.80 -9.78
C GLY A 536 1.42 3.52 -8.74
N VAL A 537 2.65 3.07 -8.52
CA VAL A 537 3.59 3.79 -7.65
C VAL A 537 4.05 5.07 -8.34
N HIS A 538 3.84 6.22 -7.70
CA HIS A 538 4.21 7.55 -8.20
C HIS A 538 5.36 8.21 -7.43
N ARG A 539 5.80 7.64 -6.31
CA ARG A 539 6.99 8.12 -5.58
C ARG A 539 8.23 8.03 -6.46
N PRO A 540 9.24 8.90 -6.27
CA PRO A 540 10.52 8.75 -6.95
C PRO A 540 11.10 7.35 -6.74
N VAL A 541 11.63 6.76 -7.81
CA VAL A 541 12.23 5.42 -7.79
C VAL A 541 13.70 5.52 -8.16
N LEU A 542 14.57 5.17 -7.21
CA LEU A 542 16.02 5.09 -7.39
C LEU A 542 16.41 3.67 -7.84
N VAL A 543 17.09 3.54 -8.97
CA VAL A 543 17.63 2.28 -9.46
C VAL A 543 19.10 2.18 -9.06
N LEU A 544 19.40 1.29 -8.10
CA LEU A 544 20.71 1.23 -7.44
C LEU A 544 21.83 0.66 -8.32
N LEU A 545 21.49 -0.26 -9.23
CA LEU A 545 22.45 -0.85 -10.15
C LEU A 545 21.74 -1.13 -11.49
N MET A 546 21.89 -0.23 -12.43
CA MET A 546 21.27 -0.32 -13.74
C MET A 546 22.33 -0.62 -14.80
N ASP A 547 22.01 -1.50 -15.75
CA ASP A 547 22.85 -1.73 -16.91
C ASP A 547 22.67 -0.61 -17.94
N SER A 548 23.68 -0.40 -18.76
CA SER A 548 23.67 0.57 -19.86
C SER A 548 22.54 0.33 -20.87
N ASP A 549 22.16 -0.92 -21.07
CA ASP A 549 21.11 -1.35 -22.00
C ASP A 549 19.70 -1.05 -21.49
N GLU A 550 19.56 -0.59 -20.25
CA GLU A 550 18.28 -0.27 -19.62
C GLU A 550 17.92 1.23 -19.57
N VAL A 551 18.74 2.08 -20.21
CA VAL A 551 18.53 3.54 -20.19
C VAL A 551 17.18 3.94 -20.80
N ASP A 552 16.72 3.26 -21.85
CA ASP A 552 15.42 3.46 -22.47
C ASP A 552 14.26 3.18 -21.48
N LYS A 553 14.41 2.12 -20.65
CA LYS A 553 13.45 1.81 -19.59
C LYS A 553 13.43 2.90 -18.52
N ALA A 554 14.60 3.42 -18.13
CA ALA A 554 14.69 4.50 -17.15
C ALA A 554 13.98 5.76 -17.65
N VAL A 555 14.17 6.14 -18.91
CA VAL A 555 13.46 7.25 -19.58
C VAL A 555 11.96 6.97 -19.61
N ARG A 556 11.57 5.83 -20.18
CA ARG A 556 10.17 5.43 -20.36
C ARG A 556 9.37 5.42 -19.05
N TRP A 557 9.97 4.95 -17.96
CA TRP A 557 9.30 4.77 -16.67
C TRP A 557 9.65 5.85 -15.65
N ARG A 558 10.36 6.92 -16.07
CA ARG A 558 10.78 8.03 -15.18
C ARG A 558 11.45 7.50 -13.91
N LEU A 559 12.51 6.72 -14.09
CA LEU A 559 13.32 6.20 -13.00
C LEU A 559 14.54 7.09 -12.80
N THR A 560 15.12 7.08 -11.60
CA THR A 560 16.34 7.81 -11.26
C THR A 560 17.49 6.80 -11.14
N PRO A 561 18.35 6.63 -12.15
CA PRO A 561 19.47 5.70 -12.06
C PRO A 561 20.59 6.24 -11.18
N VAL A 562 21.32 5.32 -10.54
CA VAL A 562 22.58 5.61 -9.87
C VAL A 562 23.72 5.46 -10.87
N VAL A 563 24.50 6.51 -11.04
CA VAL A 563 25.74 6.50 -11.83
C VAL A 563 26.89 6.05 -10.93
N TYR A 564 27.49 4.91 -11.24
CA TYR A 564 28.49 4.26 -10.40
C TYR A 564 29.89 4.20 -11.05
N SER A 565 30.04 4.67 -12.29
CA SER A 565 31.33 4.73 -12.98
C SER A 565 31.36 5.81 -14.05
N LEU A 566 32.58 6.24 -14.43
CA LEU A 566 32.78 7.18 -15.55
C LEU A 566 32.27 6.58 -16.88
N ALA A 567 32.52 5.30 -17.11
CA ALA A 567 32.10 4.62 -18.34
C ALA A 567 30.57 4.62 -18.46
N PHE A 568 29.86 4.26 -17.37
CA PHE A 568 28.40 4.33 -17.35
C PHE A 568 27.88 5.76 -17.54
N ALA A 569 28.52 6.76 -16.92
CA ALA A 569 28.16 8.17 -17.13
C ALA A 569 28.23 8.59 -18.60
N GLN A 570 29.30 8.18 -19.31
CA GLN A 570 29.49 8.50 -20.72
C GLN A 570 28.43 7.86 -21.61
N VAL A 571 28.17 6.54 -21.42
CA VAL A 571 27.12 5.82 -22.16
C VAL A 571 25.75 6.40 -21.91
N LEU A 572 25.42 6.69 -20.64
CA LEU A 572 24.15 7.31 -20.27
C LEU A 572 23.93 8.63 -20.99
N VAL A 573 24.92 9.52 -20.99
CA VAL A 573 24.84 10.84 -21.66
C VAL A 573 24.67 10.69 -23.16
N GLU A 574 25.42 9.80 -23.81
CA GLU A 574 25.34 9.55 -25.25
C GLU A 574 23.96 8.98 -25.63
N THR A 575 23.47 8.00 -24.87
CA THR A 575 22.16 7.39 -25.10
C THR A 575 21.04 8.42 -24.94
N LEU A 576 21.07 9.23 -23.87
CA LEU A 576 20.06 10.27 -23.64
C LEU A 576 20.05 11.34 -24.74
N ARG A 577 21.21 11.72 -25.27
CA ARG A 577 21.31 12.64 -26.41
C ARG A 577 20.69 12.05 -27.68
N THR A 578 20.96 10.77 -27.93
CA THR A 578 20.39 10.05 -29.08
C THR A 578 18.86 9.93 -28.97
N MET A 579 18.34 9.77 -27.76
CA MET A 579 16.90 9.67 -27.47
C MET A 579 16.21 11.03 -27.35
N GLU A 580 16.91 12.14 -27.41
CA GLU A 580 16.41 13.51 -27.12
C GLU A 580 15.69 13.58 -25.76
N ALA A 581 16.22 12.86 -24.77
CA ALA A 581 15.61 12.69 -23.46
C ALA A 581 16.52 13.25 -22.34
N SER A 582 15.94 13.42 -21.15
CA SER A 582 16.68 13.81 -19.96
C SER A 582 16.29 12.99 -18.75
N LEU A 583 17.23 12.79 -17.81
CA LEU A 583 17.01 12.07 -16.57
C LEU A 583 17.63 12.77 -15.36
N ASP A 584 16.98 12.61 -14.21
CA ASP A 584 17.60 12.83 -12.91
C ASP A 584 18.44 11.63 -12.53
N VAL A 585 19.65 11.86 -11.99
CA VAL A 585 20.53 10.78 -11.54
C VAL A 585 21.11 11.06 -10.16
N HIS A 586 21.50 9.99 -9.45
CA HIS A 586 22.37 10.08 -8.29
C HIS A 586 23.76 9.52 -8.65
N LEU A 587 24.82 10.13 -8.11
CA LEU A 587 26.20 9.67 -8.28
C LEU A 587 26.61 8.85 -7.06
N GLU A 588 27.06 7.61 -7.25
CA GLU A 588 27.64 6.80 -6.17
C GLU A 588 29.14 7.00 -6.07
N ILE A 589 29.60 7.35 -4.88
CA ILE A 589 31.01 7.51 -4.53
C ILE A 589 31.44 6.33 -3.66
N ASP A 590 32.45 5.59 -4.10
CA ASP A 590 33.03 4.51 -3.29
C ASP A 590 33.99 5.11 -2.26
N SER A 591 33.47 5.39 -1.08
CA SER A 591 34.29 5.89 0.04
C SER A 591 35.08 4.81 0.78
N GLY A 592 34.99 3.55 0.34
CA GLY A 592 35.68 2.40 0.95
C GLY A 592 34.85 1.12 1.05
N MET A 593 33.75 0.98 0.31
CA MET A 593 32.99 -0.27 0.20
C MET A 593 33.71 -1.28 -0.71
N GLY A 594 34.42 -0.81 -1.75
CA GLY A 594 35.14 -1.65 -2.69
C GLY A 594 34.25 -2.48 -3.60
N ARG A 595 33.05 -1.97 -3.94
CA ARG A 595 32.07 -2.70 -4.75
C ARG A 595 31.74 -1.99 -6.06
N VAL A 596 31.03 -0.91 -6.01
CA VAL A 596 30.72 0.00 -7.12
C VAL A 596 30.81 1.43 -6.61
N GLY A 597 30.94 2.38 -7.53
CA GLY A 597 31.07 3.79 -7.22
C GLY A 597 32.34 4.40 -7.81
N VAL A 598 32.31 5.70 -7.97
CA VAL A 598 33.45 6.49 -8.44
C VAL A 598 34.36 6.78 -7.23
N ALA A 599 35.68 6.69 -7.42
CA ALA A 599 36.61 7.09 -6.37
C ALA A 599 36.38 8.54 -5.92
N PRO A 600 36.52 8.88 -4.62
CA PRO A 600 36.25 10.22 -4.12
C PRO A 600 36.99 11.33 -4.90
N GLU A 601 38.23 11.08 -5.31
CA GLU A 601 39.06 12.02 -6.04
C GLU A 601 38.56 12.26 -7.49
N ALA A 602 37.88 11.29 -8.08
CA ALA A 602 37.31 11.38 -9.42
C ALA A 602 35.87 11.91 -9.44
N ALA A 603 35.19 11.94 -8.31
CA ALA A 603 33.77 12.25 -8.20
C ALA A 603 33.41 13.62 -8.77
N LEU A 604 34.20 14.64 -8.50
CA LEU A 604 34.03 15.99 -9.05
C LEU A 604 34.10 16.01 -10.58
N GLY A 605 35.04 15.27 -11.19
CA GLY A 605 35.19 15.16 -12.65
C GLY A 605 33.94 14.55 -13.30
N VAL A 606 33.39 13.48 -12.69
CA VAL A 606 32.15 12.84 -13.18
C VAL A 606 30.94 13.76 -12.99
N ALA A 607 30.83 14.45 -11.85
CA ALA A 607 29.76 15.42 -11.61
C ALA A 607 29.76 16.56 -12.64
N ARG A 608 30.93 17.09 -13.00
CA ARG A 608 31.09 18.07 -14.07
C ARG A 608 30.63 17.53 -15.43
N LEU A 609 31.04 16.32 -15.80
CA LEU A 609 30.64 15.67 -17.04
C LEU A 609 29.10 15.55 -17.11
N LEU A 610 28.47 15.06 -16.06
CA LEU A 610 27.01 14.91 -16.00
C LEU A 610 26.29 16.24 -16.16
N ARG A 611 26.69 17.26 -15.40
CA ARG A 611 26.09 18.61 -15.47
C ARG A 611 26.31 19.27 -16.84
N ALA A 612 27.52 19.19 -17.39
CA ALA A 612 27.84 19.78 -18.71
C ALA A 612 27.12 19.08 -19.87
N SER A 613 26.54 17.92 -19.65
CA SER A 613 25.86 17.13 -20.69
C SER A 613 24.61 17.81 -21.27
N GLY A 614 23.92 18.60 -20.45
CA GLY A 614 22.63 19.23 -20.74
C GLY A 614 21.42 18.28 -20.76
N VAL A 615 21.65 16.97 -20.68
CA VAL A 615 20.61 15.92 -20.71
C VAL A 615 20.50 15.14 -19.37
N VAL A 616 21.43 15.39 -18.44
CA VAL A 616 21.42 14.77 -17.12
C VAL A 616 21.34 15.85 -16.03
N ARG A 617 20.41 15.71 -15.10
CA ARG A 617 20.39 16.50 -13.87
C ARG A 617 20.95 15.66 -12.72
N LEU A 618 22.10 16.08 -12.18
CA LEU A 618 22.66 15.48 -10.98
C LEU A 618 21.83 15.89 -9.77
N SER A 619 20.85 15.09 -9.38
CA SER A 619 19.88 15.38 -8.30
C SER A 619 20.31 14.83 -6.95
N GLY A 620 21.29 13.90 -6.91
CA GLY A 620 21.77 13.37 -5.65
C GLY A 620 23.17 12.76 -5.72
N VAL A 621 23.75 12.54 -4.53
CA VAL A 621 25.05 11.88 -4.35
C VAL A 621 24.94 10.89 -3.20
N MET A 622 25.50 9.69 -3.39
CA MET A 622 25.46 8.64 -2.38
C MET A 622 26.78 7.93 -2.17
N THR A 623 26.89 7.31 -1.02
CA THR A 623 27.87 6.25 -0.73
C THR A 623 27.20 5.10 -0.01
N HIS A 624 27.93 3.99 0.18
CA HIS A 624 27.49 2.88 1.00
C HIS A 624 28.55 2.53 2.04
N LEU A 625 28.12 2.47 3.32
CA LEU A 625 29.01 2.13 4.44
C LEU A 625 29.14 0.61 4.53
N SER A 626 30.37 0.11 4.57
CA SER A 626 30.65 -1.32 4.52
C SER A 626 30.37 -2.06 5.81
N SER A 627 30.56 -1.40 6.95
CA SER A 627 30.63 -2.05 8.25
C SER A 627 29.94 -1.26 9.36
N ALA A 628 28.89 -0.50 8.99
CA ALA A 628 28.16 0.33 9.95
C ALA A 628 27.36 -0.47 11.00
N ASP A 629 27.26 -1.78 10.85
CA ASP A 629 26.65 -2.73 11.78
C ASP A 629 27.62 -3.29 12.81
N ASP A 630 28.94 -3.22 12.55
CA ASP A 630 29.98 -3.74 13.44
C ASP A 630 30.61 -2.63 14.29
N PRO A 631 30.48 -2.63 15.64
CA PRO A 631 31.13 -1.66 16.50
C PRO A 631 32.67 -1.67 16.43
N ALA A 632 33.27 -2.82 16.12
CA ALA A 632 34.73 -2.91 15.98
C ALA A 632 35.26 -2.14 14.76
N ALA A 633 34.40 -1.89 13.77
CA ALA A 633 34.73 -1.17 12.55
C ALA A 633 34.30 0.31 12.55
N ASP A 634 33.92 0.88 13.71
CA ASP A 634 33.40 2.25 13.79
C ASP A 634 34.41 3.29 13.27
N ALA A 635 35.68 3.11 13.54
CA ALA A 635 36.75 3.98 13.03
C ALA A 635 36.81 3.98 11.49
N TYR A 636 36.66 2.82 10.87
CA TYR A 636 36.60 2.71 9.42
C TYR A 636 35.34 3.35 8.83
N THR A 637 34.22 3.16 9.46
CA THR A 637 32.95 3.79 9.07
C THR A 637 33.04 5.32 9.13
N GLN A 638 33.68 5.89 10.18
CA GLN A 638 33.94 7.32 10.29
C GLN A 638 34.89 7.83 9.18
N GLU A 639 35.91 7.06 8.84
CA GLU A 639 36.81 7.40 7.72
C GLU A 639 36.10 7.38 6.37
N GLN A 640 35.19 6.41 6.13
CA GLN A 640 34.35 6.41 4.94
C GLN A 640 33.48 7.67 4.86
N LEU A 641 32.85 8.08 5.97
CA LEU A 641 32.06 9.31 6.04
C LEU A 641 32.90 10.55 5.73
N ARG A 642 34.09 10.67 6.35
CA ARG A 642 34.99 11.80 6.11
C ARG A 642 35.40 11.91 4.63
N ARG A 643 35.72 10.79 3.95
CA ARG A 643 36.04 10.78 2.52
C ARG A 643 34.85 11.20 1.66
N PHE A 644 33.67 10.70 2.00
CA PHE A 644 32.43 11.04 1.31
C PHE A 644 32.09 12.52 1.47
N GLU A 645 32.14 13.05 2.70
CA GLU A 645 31.88 14.47 2.99
C GLU A 645 32.81 15.40 2.22
N ALA A 646 34.09 15.08 2.12
CA ALA A 646 35.04 15.85 1.36
C ALA A 646 34.68 15.89 -0.14
N ALA A 647 34.30 14.77 -0.73
CA ALA A 647 33.87 14.71 -2.11
C ALA A 647 32.55 15.46 -2.36
N VAL A 648 31.59 15.33 -1.44
CA VAL A 648 30.31 16.07 -1.51
C VAL A 648 30.56 17.58 -1.42
N ALA A 649 31.43 18.02 -0.51
CA ALA A 649 31.78 19.45 -0.36
C ALA A 649 32.40 20.02 -1.65
N ALA A 650 33.29 19.26 -2.30
CA ALA A 650 33.86 19.67 -3.59
C ALA A 650 32.79 19.79 -4.70
N ILE A 651 31.81 18.88 -4.76
CA ILE A 651 30.73 18.91 -5.74
C ILE A 651 29.76 20.06 -5.47
N ARG A 652 29.43 20.35 -4.21
CA ARG A 652 28.57 21.47 -3.80
C ARG A 652 29.21 22.83 -4.02
N ALA A 653 30.53 22.93 -3.91
CA ALA A 653 31.25 24.19 -4.12
C ALA A 653 31.14 24.73 -5.58
N GLU A 654 30.75 23.91 -6.52
CA GLU A 654 30.64 24.28 -7.94
C GLU A 654 29.21 24.56 -8.44
N SER A 655 28.20 24.37 -7.61
CA SER A 655 26.81 24.59 -8.03
C SER A 655 25.88 24.72 -6.82
N ASP A 656 24.99 25.72 -6.89
CA ASP A 656 23.92 25.94 -5.91
C ASP A 656 22.69 25.04 -6.16
N GLU A 657 22.72 24.13 -7.15
CA GLU A 657 21.62 23.21 -7.42
C GLU A 657 21.37 22.29 -6.21
N PRO A 658 20.09 22.08 -5.84
CA PRO A 658 19.75 21.17 -4.77
C PRO A 658 20.26 19.77 -5.01
N LEU A 659 20.97 19.21 -4.04
CA LEU A 659 21.60 17.91 -4.13
C LEU A 659 21.20 17.05 -2.92
N VAL A 660 20.51 15.95 -3.16
CA VAL A 660 20.14 14.98 -2.10
C VAL A 660 21.34 14.12 -1.75
N VAL A 661 21.85 14.24 -0.54
CA VAL A 661 23.02 13.47 -0.07
C VAL A 661 22.55 12.33 0.84
N HIS A 662 23.05 11.11 0.61
CA HIS A 662 22.70 9.96 1.43
C HIS A 662 23.81 8.93 1.55
N ALA A 663 24.10 8.46 2.79
CA ALA A 663 25.11 7.45 3.08
C ALA A 663 24.52 6.24 3.82
N ALA A 664 23.67 6.48 4.81
CA ALA A 664 23.21 5.48 5.75
C ALA A 664 22.19 4.50 5.13
N ALA A 665 22.46 3.20 5.31
CA ALA A 665 21.46 2.13 5.29
C ALA A 665 20.90 1.94 6.72
N THR A 666 20.13 0.87 6.97
CA THR A 666 19.50 0.58 8.28
C THR A 666 20.46 0.79 9.47
N SER A 667 21.64 0.18 9.44
CA SER A 667 22.62 0.27 10.54
C SER A 667 23.19 1.68 10.71
N GLY A 668 23.59 2.30 9.61
CA GLY A 668 24.12 3.67 9.63
C GLY A 668 23.08 4.70 10.09
N ALA A 669 21.81 4.53 9.71
CA ALA A 669 20.72 5.39 10.12
C ALA A 669 20.52 5.43 11.65
N VAL A 670 20.72 4.29 12.30
CA VAL A 670 20.55 4.15 13.75
C VAL A 670 21.81 4.55 14.51
N ARG A 671 22.97 4.01 14.11
CA ARG A 671 24.22 4.13 14.90
C ARG A 671 25.00 5.42 14.65
N PHE A 672 24.87 6.04 13.47
CA PHE A 672 25.65 7.21 13.07
C PHE A 672 24.77 8.39 12.67
N ALA A 673 24.50 9.31 13.59
CA ALA A 673 23.68 10.49 13.29
C ALA A 673 24.27 11.33 12.13
N ALA A 674 25.59 11.44 12.02
CA ALA A 674 26.26 12.15 10.94
C ALA A 674 26.06 11.51 9.55
N ALA A 675 25.75 10.21 9.48
CA ALA A 675 25.54 9.52 8.21
C ALA A 675 24.14 9.72 7.59
N ARG A 676 23.20 10.34 8.31
CA ARG A 676 21.80 10.47 7.88
C ARG A 676 21.65 11.41 6.71
N PHE A 677 22.39 12.53 6.69
CA PHE A 677 22.32 13.59 5.67
C PHE A 677 20.88 13.99 5.33
N ASP A 678 20.54 14.01 4.03
CA ASP A 678 19.21 14.40 3.56
C ASP A 678 18.25 13.20 3.47
N MET A 679 18.78 11.96 3.36
CA MET A 679 17.98 10.76 3.17
C MET A 679 18.67 9.51 3.73
N VAL A 680 17.88 8.58 4.28
CA VAL A 680 18.34 7.23 4.71
C VAL A 680 17.69 6.15 3.87
N ARG A 681 18.38 5.04 3.66
CA ARG A 681 17.96 3.89 2.86
C ARG A 681 17.63 2.70 3.75
N LEU A 682 16.35 2.41 3.94
CA LEU A 682 15.89 1.33 4.81
C LEU A 682 15.55 0.09 3.99
N GLY A 683 16.17 -1.04 4.31
CA GLY A 683 15.89 -2.35 3.72
C GLY A 683 15.37 -3.30 4.80
N LEU A 684 16.24 -4.10 5.36
CA LEU A 684 15.92 -5.15 6.34
C LEU A 684 15.14 -4.63 7.56
N GLY A 685 15.48 -3.42 8.01
CA GLY A 685 14.80 -2.78 9.14
C GLY A 685 13.32 -2.50 8.89
N LEU A 686 12.87 -2.38 7.64
CA LEU A 686 11.44 -2.27 7.32
C LEU A 686 10.65 -3.46 7.82
N TYR A 687 11.25 -4.65 7.73
CA TYR A 687 10.64 -5.92 8.14
C TYR A 687 10.87 -6.27 9.61
N GLY A 688 11.50 -5.38 10.38
CA GLY A 688 11.79 -5.62 11.80
C GLY A 688 12.97 -6.56 12.05
N LEU A 689 13.87 -6.67 11.08
CA LEU A 689 15.08 -7.48 11.16
C LEU A 689 16.30 -6.62 11.50
N TYR A 690 17.20 -7.18 12.28
CA TYR A 690 18.41 -6.51 12.74
C TYR A 690 19.63 -7.01 11.99
N PRO A 691 20.39 -6.11 11.33
CA PRO A 691 21.67 -6.48 10.73
C PRO A 691 22.71 -6.98 11.76
N SER A 692 22.64 -6.51 12.99
CA SER A 692 23.53 -6.94 14.07
C SER A 692 22.92 -6.69 15.46
N PRO A 693 23.47 -7.31 16.53
CA PRO A 693 23.06 -7.04 17.91
C PRO A 693 23.21 -5.57 18.32
N ALA A 694 24.21 -4.86 17.78
CA ALA A 694 24.41 -3.44 18.04
C ALA A 694 23.26 -2.56 17.51
N VAL A 695 22.67 -2.95 16.38
CA VAL A 695 21.47 -2.28 15.84
C VAL A 695 20.24 -2.62 16.68
N ALA A 696 20.09 -3.88 17.11
CA ALA A 696 19.00 -4.31 17.98
C ALA A 696 18.99 -3.58 19.33
N ALA A 697 20.15 -3.28 19.89
CA ALA A 697 20.28 -2.51 21.12
C ALA A 697 19.89 -1.01 20.97
N ALA A 698 19.92 -0.48 19.76
CA ALA A 698 19.73 0.95 19.47
C ALA A 698 18.33 1.33 18.98
N ILE A 699 17.55 0.38 18.49
CA ILE A 699 16.17 0.60 18.03
C ILE A 699 15.34 -0.67 18.23
N GLU A 700 14.14 -0.51 18.77
CA GLU A 700 13.18 -1.62 18.88
C GLU A 700 12.31 -1.65 17.62
N LEU A 701 12.33 -2.79 16.90
CA LEU A 701 11.56 -3.02 15.70
C LEU A 701 10.60 -4.20 15.85
N GLU A 702 9.46 -4.11 15.22
CA GLU A 702 8.46 -5.15 15.18
C GLU A 702 8.70 -6.08 13.99
N LEU A 703 8.75 -7.40 14.25
CA LEU A 703 8.97 -8.39 13.20
C LEU A 703 7.70 -8.54 12.33
N ALA A 704 7.83 -8.15 11.07
CA ALA A 704 6.72 -8.06 10.12
C ALA A 704 6.54 -9.30 9.24
N LEU A 705 7.28 -10.37 9.45
CA LEU A 705 7.32 -11.53 8.55
C LEU A 705 7.06 -12.83 9.30
N ALA A 706 6.41 -13.80 8.62
CA ALA A 706 6.36 -15.19 9.05
C ALA A 706 6.35 -16.15 7.86
N PHE A 707 7.23 -17.17 7.89
CA PHE A 707 7.17 -18.30 6.97
C PHE A 707 6.56 -19.49 7.67
N LEU A 708 5.42 -19.94 7.17
CA LEU A 708 4.59 -21.00 7.74
C LEU A 708 4.44 -22.17 6.80
N SER A 709 4.39 -23.36 7.38
CA SER A 709 3.98 -24.59 6.71
C SER A 709 3.06 -25.41 7.62
N ARG A 710 2.86 -26.70 7.32
CA ARG A 710 1.99 -27.59 8.08
C ARG A 710 2.60 -28.98 8.30
N LEU A 711 2.22 -29.63 9.37
CA LEU A 711 2.40 -31.06 9.56
C LEU A 711 1.47 -31.82 8.60
N VAL A 712 2.04 -32.67 7.76
CA VAL A 712 1.29 -33.54 6.83
C VAL A 712 1.27 -34.99 7.25
N GLN A 713 2.17 -35.38 8.12
CA GLN A 713 2.23 -36.74 8.69
C GLN A 713 2.80 -36.67 10.11
N VAL A 714 2.28 -37.50 10.98
CA VAL A 714 2.84 -37.80 12.31
C VAL A 714 2.99 -39.27 12.44
N SER A 715 4.16 -39.74 12.87
CA SER A 715 4.47 -41.16 13.03
C SER A 715 5.42 -41.38 14.19
N SER A 716 5.61 -42.62 14.59
CA SER A 716 6.60 -43.03 15.59
C SER A 716 7.61 -43.98 14.96
N LEU A 717 8.88 -43.70 15.22
CA LEU A 717 10.00 -44.54 14.80
C LEU A 717 10.60 -45.26 16.02
N GLN A 718 11.16 -46.46 15.79
CA GLN A 718 11.83 -47.26 16.78
C GLN A 718 13.33 -47.02 16.77
N ARG A 719 14.01 -47.34 17.86
CA ARG A 719 15.47 -47.28 17.97
C ARG A 719 16.17 -47.93 16.79
N GLY A 720 17.20 -47.29 16.24
CA GLY A 720 17.98 -47.73 15.10
C GLY A 720 17.36 -47.42 13.75
N GLN A 721 16.10 -46.97 13.69
CA GLN A 721 15.52 -46.46 12.43
C GLN A 721 16.13 -45.13 12.04
N ARG A 722 16.24 -44.87 10.75
CA ARG A 722 16.91 -43.71 10.20
C ARG A 722 15.94 -42.75 9.51
N VAL A 723 16.26 -41.46 9.53
CA VAL A 723 15.42 -40.38 8.97
C VAL A 723 16.10 -39.74 7.76
N GLY A 724 15.34 -39.65 6.68
CA GLY A 724 15.71 -38.88 5.49
C GLY A 724 16.81 -39.49 4.63
N TYR A 725 17.26 -38.70 3.65
CA TYR A 725 18.28 -39.14 2.69
C TYR A 725 19.62 -39.47 3.39
N ASN A 726 20.20 -40.61 3.03
CA ASN A 726 21.44 -41.16 3.60
C ASN A 726 21.31 -41.53 5.08
N GLY A 727 20.13 -41.47 5.69
CA GLY A 727 19.91 -41.84 7.09
C GLY A 727 20.82 -41.06 8.06
N THR A 728 21.02 -39.77 7.84
CA THR A 728 21.96 -38.93 8.63
C THR A 728 21.53 -38.69 10.06
N TYR A 729 20.29 -39.06 10.39
CA TYR A 729 19.76 -39.09 11.76
C TYR A 729 19.30 -40.53 12.06
N GLU A 730 19.73 -41.08 13.18
CA GLU A 730 19.33 -42.36 13.68
C GLU A 730 18.62 -42.23 15.01
N VAL A 731 17.48 -42.87 15.19
CA VAL A 731 16.68 -42.83 16.41
C VAL A 731 17.40 -43.54 17.54
N GLU A 732 17.73 -42.82 18.61
CA GLU A 732 18.43 -43.32 19.79
C GLU A 732 17.46 -43.82 20.89
N ALA A 733 16.29 -43.18 21.01
CA ALA A 733 15.23 -43.55 21.96
C ALA A 733 14.54 -44.83 21.55
N GLU A 734 13.95 -45.58 22.50
CA GLU A 734 13.18 -46.78 22.15
C GLU A 734 12.06 -46.49 21.17
N GLN A 735 11.41 -45.34 21.33
CA GLN A 735 10.42 -44.81 20.40
C GLN A 735 10.55 -43.30 20.34
N GLN A 736 10.57 -42.77 19.14
CA GLN A 736 10.59 -41.33 18.91
C GLN A 736 9.44 -40.92 17.99
N ARG A 737 8.68 -39.92 18.42
CA ARG A 737 7.61 -39.31 17.64
C ARG A 737 8.16 -38.29 16.68
N ILE A 738 7.84 -38.40 15.40
CA ILE A 738 8.31 -37.47 14.35
C ILE A 738 7.12 -36.89 13.58
N GLY A 739 7.31 -35.68 13.05
CA GLY A 739 6.42 -35.02 12.13
C GLY A 739 7.07 -34.75 10.79
N ILE A 740 6.31 -34.84 9.71
CA ILE A 740 6.73 -34.41 8.39
C ILE A 740 6.07 -33.05 8.11
N VAL A 741 6.89 -32.05 7.85
CA VAL A 741 6.48 -30.70 7.50
C VAL A 741 6.46 -30.56 5.97
N ALA A 742 5.40 -29.99 5.41
CA ALA A 742 5.22 -29.80 3.98
C ALA A 742 6.02 -28.60 3.44
N ALA A 743 7.29 -28.47 3.78
CA ALA A 743 8.22 -27.48 3.25
C ALA A 743 9.63 -28.06 3.19
N GLY A 744 10.32 -27.79 2.10
CA GLY A 744 11.68 -28.22 1.84
C GLY A 744 12.52 -27.13 1.16
N TYR A 745 13.68 -27.51 0.62
CA TYR A 745 14.60 -26.52 0.06
C TYR A 745 14.06 -25.84 -1.22
N ASN A 746 13.12 -26.45 -1.93
CA ASN A 746 12.45 -25.83 -3.07
C ASN A 746 11.36 -24.78 -2.66
N ASP A 747 11.05 -24.73 -1.38
CA ASP A 747 10.11 -23.75 -0.81
C ASP A 747 10.84 -22.59 -0.11
N GLY A 748 12.17 -22.71 0.03
CA GLY A 748 13.00 -21.70 0.71
C GLY A 748 13.51 -22.12 2.09
N VAL A 749 13.30 -23.38 2.51
CA VAL A 749 13.96 -23.91 3.70
C VAL A 749 15.42 -24.18 3.36
N PRO A 750 16.40 -23.63 4.08
CA PRO A 750 17.81 -23.92 3.77
C PRO A 750 18.12 -25.43 3.86
N TRP A 751 18.82 -25.95 2.88
CA TRP A 751 19.30 -27.34 2.95
C TRP A 751 20.22 -27.55 4.16
N SER A 752 20.95 -26.52 4.56
CA SER A 752 21.82 -26.51 5.76
C SER A 752 21.07 -26.63 7.09
N PHE A 753 19.73 -26.52 7.12
CA PHE A 753 18.93 -26.89 8.29
C PHE A 753 18.98 -28.39 8.65
N SER A 754 19.51 -29.22 7.77
CA SER A 754 19.66 -30.65 7.98
C SER A 754 20.36 -30.96 9.32
N ASN A 755 19.67 -31.63 10.24
CA ASN A 755 20.11 -32.00 11.59
C ASN A 755 20.40 -30.84 12.58
N CYS A 756 20.29 -29.57 12.19
CA CYS A 756 20.58 -28.42 13.07
C CYS A 756 19.49 -27.36 13.12
N GLY A 757 18.61 -27.29 12.12
CA GLY A 757 17.51 -26.35 12.08
C GLY A 757 16.47 -26.61 13.16
N GLU A 758 15.70 -25.59 13.48
CA GLU A 758 14.54 -25.66 14.37
C GLU A 758 13.34 -24.98 13.71
N VAL A 759 12.17 -25.45 14.03
CA VAL A 759 10.87 -24.86 13.70
C VAL A 759 10.06 -24.69 14.98
N MET A 760 8.96 -23.98 14.95
CA MET A 760 8.06 -23.82 16.09
C MET A 760 6.70 -24.43 15.77
N ILE A 761 6.16 -25.22 16.68
CA ILE A 761 4.87 -25.89 16.57
C ILE A 761 4.18 -25.74 17.93
N GLN A 762 2.93 -25.23 17.96
CA GLN A 762 2.17 -25.02 19.19
C GLN A 762 2.96 -24.26 20.27
N GLY A 763 3.79 -23.27 19.87
CA GLY A 763 4.60 -22.48 20.78
C GLY A 763 5.88 -23.14 21.29
N GLN A 764 6.21 -24.34 20.85
CA GLN A 764 7.42 -25.09 21.26
C GLN A 764 8.34 -25.32 20.07
N ARG A 765 9.64 -25.36 20.34
CA ARG A 765 10.68 -25.64 19.34
C ARG A 765 10.73 -27.14 19.02
N ALA A 766 10.82 -27.45 17.74
CA ALA A 766 10.99 -28.79 17.22
C ALA A 766 12.23 -28.84 16.31
N ARG A 767 13.18 -29.72 16.60
CA ARG A 767 14.42 -29.86 15.86
C ARG A 767 14.19 -30.57 14.53
N VAL A 768 14.86 -30.13 13.47
CA VAL A 768 14.87 -30.81 12.17
C VAL A 768 15.75 -32.07 12.26
N LEU A 769 15.20 -33.21 11.87
CA LEU A 769 15.84 -34.52 11.90
C LEU A 769 16.19 -35.00 10.50
N GLY A 770 17.43 -35.40 10.30
CA GLY A 770 17.90 -35.86 9.00
C GLY A 770 18.07 -34.72 8.00
N ARG A 771 18.21 -35.11 6.72
CA ARG A 771 18.37 -34.13 5.64
C ARG A 771 17.05 -33.49 5.22
N VAL A 772 17.04 -32.19 5.02
CA VAL A 772 15.94 -31.48 4.36
C VAL A 772 15.80 -32.00 2.93
N SER A 773 14.59 -32.40 2.57
CA SER A 773 14.24 -32.85 1.22
C SER A 773 13.76 -31.68 0.35
N MET A 774 13.49 -31.94 -0.94
CA MET A 774 13.02 -30.90 -1.87
C MET A 774 11.71 -30.24 -1.39
N ASP A 775 10.75 -31.05 -0.95
CA ASP A 775 9.38 -30.63 -0.66
C ASP A 775 8.96 -30.81 0.81
N SER A 776 9.84 -31.36 1.65
CA SER A 776 9.51 -31.69 3.04
C SER A 776 10.75 -31.76 3.93
N MET A 777 10.51 -31.69 5.25
CA MET A 777 11.52 -31.97 6.29
C MET A 777 10.87 -32.75 7.44
N ALA A 778 11.66 -33.57 8.12
CA ALA A 778 11.23 -34.26 9.32
C ALA A 778 11.61 -33.45 10.57
N VAL A 779 10.73 -33.45 11.58
CA VAL A 779 10.95 -32.75 12.83
C VAL A 779 10.66 -33.65 14.03
N ASP A 780 11.31 -33.37 15.16
CA ASP A 780 11.11 -34.09 16.42
C ASP A 780 9.84 -33.58 17.11
N LEU A 781 8.93 -34.50 17.38
CA LEU A 781 7.70 -34.24 18.13
C LEU A 781 7.68 -34.88 19.51
N SER A 782 8.81 -35.35 20.04
CA SER A 782 8.87 -36.04 21.33
C SER A 782 8.39 -35.18 22.48
N ALA A 783 8.60 -33.87 22.45
CA ALA A 783 8.12 -32.90 23.42
C ALA A 783 6.70 -32.38 23.12
N LEU A 784 6.07 -32.82 22.04
CA LEU A 784 4.83 -32.30 21.50
C LEU A 784 3.77 -33.40 21.32
N PRO A 785 3.27 -33.99 22.41
CA PRO A 785 2.34 -35.14 22.35
C PRO A 785 1.03 -34.81 21.66
N GLU A 786 0.56 -33.55 21.71
CA GLU A 786 -0.70 -33.09 21.14
C GLU A 786 -0.59 -32.68 19.67
N ALA A 787 0.64 -32.54 19.12
CA ALA A 787 0.83 -32.13 17.73
C ALA A 787 0.20 -33.12 16.77
N CYS A 788 -0.58 -32.65 15.81
CA CYS A 788 -1.30 -33.51 14.87
C CYS A 788 -1.18 -33.01 13.41
N VAL A 789 -1.60 -33.85 12.49
CA VAL A 789 -1.65 -33.51 11.06
C VAL A 789 -2.57 -32.29 10.88
N GLY A 790 -2.10 -31.30 10.14
CA GLY A 790 -2.79 -30.04 9.92
C GLY A 790 -2.32 -28.87 10.78
N ASP A 791 -1.53 -29.13 11.85
CA ASP A 791 -0.97 -28.08 12.68
C ASP A 791 -0.02 -27.18 11.90
N ASP A 792 -0.09 -25.89 12.19
CA ASP A 792 0.80 -24.91 11.62
C ASP A 792 2.23 -25.05 12.19
N VAL A 793 3.20 -24.90 11.31
CA VAL A 793 4.63 -24.97 11.61
C VAL A 793 5.26 -23.64 11.21
N LEU A 794 5.73 -22.86 12.20
CA LEU A 794 6.49 -21.64 11.94
C LEU A 794 7.95 -22.00 11.67
N ILE A 795 8.40 -21.75 10.44
CA ILE A 795 9.78 -22.01 10.01
C ILE A 795 10.68 -20.87 10.46
N PHE A 796 10.23 -19.65 10.33
CA PHE A 796 10.81 -18.43 10.93
C PHE A 796 9.80 -17.28 10.88
N GLY A 797 10.00 -16.26 11.72
CA GLY A 797 9.16 -15.07 11.79
C GLY A 797 8.36 -14.93 13.08
N ALA A 798 7.24 -14.20 13.02
CA ALA A 798 6.31 -14.03 14.15
C ALA A 798 4.88 -14.35 13.71
N HIS A 799 4.19 -15.21 14.45
CA HIS A 799 2.82 -15.61 14.17
C HIS A 799 2.08 -16.06 15.44
N GLU A 800 0.89 -15.48 15.71
CA GLU A 800 0.03 -15.86 16.83
C GLU A 800 0.76 -15.92 18.20
N GLY A 801 1.60 -14.90 18.46
CA GLY A 801 2.40 -14.81 19.70
C GLY A 801 3.64 -15.71 19.73
N GLN A 802 3.86 -16.53 18.71
CA GLN A 802 5.08 -17.33 18.56
C GLN A 802 6.12 -16.53 17.79
N VAL A 803 7.40 -16.64 18.19
CA VAL A 803 8.51 -15.94 17.51
C VAL A 803 9.70 -16.86 17.36
N LEU A 804 10.13 -17.06 16.13
CA LEU A 804 11.40 -17.68 15.75
C LEU A 804 12.10 -16.72 14.80
N ARG A 805 13.02 -15.92 15.31
CA ARG A 805 13.61 -14.82 14.54
C ARG A 805 14.40 -15.33 13.34
N PRO A 806 14.25 -14.71 12.14
CA PRO A 806 15.05 -15.05 10.96
C PRO A 806 16.54 -14.93 11.18
N GLU A 807 17.02 -14.03 12.06
CA GLU A 807 18.42 -13.88 12.42
C GLU A 807 18.95 -15.15 13.10
N GLU A 808 18.18 -15.72 14.03
CA GLU A 808 18.54 -16.97 14.73
C GLU A 808 18.50 -18.17 13.76
N ALA A 809 17.50 -18.22 12.90
CA ALA A 809 17.38 -19.26 11.87
C ALA A 809 18.55 -19.18 10.87
N ALA A 810 18.97 -17.98 10.48
CA ALA A 810 20.10 -17.76 9.58
C ALA A 810 21.42 -18.18 10.22
N GLU A 811 21.65 -17.85 11.49
CA GLU A 811 22.84 -18.25 12.24
C GLU A 811 22.99 -19.78 12.28
N ARG A 812 21.89 -20.50 12.58
CA ARG A 812 21.86 -21.98 12.56
C ARG A 812 22.13 -22.56 11.16
N ALA A 813 21.66 -21.87 10.12
CA ALA A 813 21.89 -22.25 8.74
C ALA A 813 23.31 -21.90 8.24
N GLY A 814 24.09 -21.13 9.00
CA GLY A 814 25.38 -20.61 8.56
C GLY A 814 25.26 -19.58 7.43
N THR A 815 24.18 -18.79 7.42
CA THR A 815 23.89 -17.77 6.41
C THR A 815 23.41 -16.46 7.05
N ILE A 816 22.82 -15.59 6.28
CA ILE A 816 22.32 -14.27 6.71
C ILE A 816 20.79 -14.16 6.48
N PRO A 817 20.08 -13.31 7.25
CA PRO A 817 18.63 -13.16 7.11
C PRO A 817 18.16 -12.80 5.68
N TYR A 818 18.95 -12.03 4.95
CA TYR A 818 18.67 -11.69 3.53
C TYR A 818 18.51 -12.93 2.65
N ASP A 819 19.42 -13.89 2.82
CA ASP A 819 19.43 -15.14 2.06
C ASP A 819 18.20 -15.99 2.34
N LEU A 820 17.78 -16.06 3.62
CA LEU A 820 16.54 -16.75 3.98
C LEU A 820 15.32 -16.15 3.27
N LEU A 821 15.20 -14.82 3.25
CA LEU A 821 14.04 -14.15 2.71
C LEU A 821 13.93 -14.28 1.19
N VAL A 822 15.01 -14.00 0.46
CA VAL A 822 15.00 -13.98 -1.01
C VAL A 822 14.84 -15.38 -1.62
N ASN A 823 15.15 -16.42 -0.87
CA ASN A 823 15.01 -17.81 -1.31
C ASN A 823 13.63 -18.43 -1.10
N VAL A 824 12.72 -17.74 -0.39
CA VAL A 824 11.32 -18.21 -0.32
C VAL A 824 10.68 -18.14 -1.71
N ASP A 825 10.35 -19.28 -2.33
CA ASP A 825 9.87 -19.36 -3.71
C ASP A 825 8.44 -18.80 -3.85
N SER A 826 8.29 -17.71 -4.61
CA SER A 826 6.99 -17.07 -4.84
C SER A 826 6.01 -17.89 -5.67
N ARG A 827 6.46 -18.94 -6.36
CA ARG A 827 5.58 -19.81 -7.16
C ARG A 827 4.92 -20.89 -6.30
N ARG A 828 5.51 -21.24 -5.17
CA ARG A 828 5.09 -22.36 -4.30
C ARG A 828 4.58 -21.91 -2.95
N VAL A 829 5.15 -20.84 -2.43
CA VAL A 829 4.81 -20.25 -1.13
C VAL A 829 3.96 -19.02 -1.36
N GLN A 830 2.76 -19.05 -0.81
CA GLN A 830 1.79 -17.97 -0.94
C GLN A 830 2.22 -16.75 -0.14
N ARG A 831 2.19 -15.55 -0.78
CA ARG A 831 2.35 -14.27 -0.09
C ARG A 831 1.01 -13.80 0.42
N ILE A 832 0.97 -13.44 1.69
CA ILE A 832 -0.23 -12.99 2.38
C ILE A 832 0.12 -11.69 3.11
N PHE A 833 -0.62 -10.63 2.81
CA PHE A 833 -0.43 -9.34 3.46
C PHE A 833 -1.57 -9.11 4.47
N ARG A 834 -1.21 -8.65 5.67
CA ARG A 834 -2.12 -8.28 6.75
C ARG A 834 -2.00 -6.80 7.05
N GLY A 835 -3.06 -6.19 7.57
CA GLY A 835 -3.03 -4.79 8.02
C GLY A 835 -3.24 -3.75 6.90
N ASP A 836 -4.06 -4.07 5.91
CA ASP A 836 -4.51 -3.13 4.85
C ASP A 836 -5.48 -2.08 5.41
#